data_22739205959efe720bcacf3c356e542e
#
_entry.id   22739205959efe720bcacf3c356e542e
#
_cell.length_a   1.000
_cell.length_b   1.000
_cell.length_c   1.000
_cell.angle_alpha   90.00
_cell.angle_beta   90.00
_cell.angle_gamma   90.00
#
_symmetry.space_group_name_H-M   'P 1'
#
loop_
_entity.id
_entity.type
_entity.pdbx_description
1 polymer ?
#
loop_
_entity_poly.entity_id
_entity_poly.type
_entity_poly.pdbx_seq_one_letter_code
_entity_poly.pdbx_strand_id
1 'polypeptide(L)'
;MSLTAALAPASDPFASLNDDQRTAVDHDIGCVPDVVRPLLVVAGAGSGKTSTLAHRVARLIVSGIDPQRILLLTFSRRAAGEMARRTGYVLQRVMTAQRGAGVGSGIGSMRVAEAPAGLAWAGTFHGIGARLLQQYASHIGLTPGFTIHDRGDAEDLMGLVRHAQGLSGTAKRFPLKSTCLAIYSRVVNAEVSLTEVLKTVFPWCGEWETELNALFAGYVDAKEQQNVLDYDDLLLFWADMLSDAVLAQDIGARFDHVLVDEYQDTNRLQATILQRLKPRGQGVMVVGDDAQSIYSFRGATVRNILDFEQQFTQAVRVVTLQRNYRSTQPILDASNAVIAAAVERHAKTLWTDRASTRKPELVLIPDEAEQARWVANRVLEHRESGIKLKAQAVLFRTATHSAALELELVRRNIPFVKFGGLKFLEATHIKDLLSLLRFTQNPGGRIAGFRLLQLIPGIGPTIAGRILDLVAAASDAQAALAAVAAFKPPAAAAGDWRAFVDVLEALRPGSVHAAWPAELALACDWYLPHLQRLHDDAEVRAIDLDQLVHLAAGYASRERFLAEITLDPPEATSDRAGVPLLDEDYLILSTIHSAKGQEWTSVHVLNVVDGCLPSDLSTGSNAELDEERRLLYVAMTRAKDYLHLIVPQKFFIKQQSRLGDRHVLASRTRFITTGMLKHFEQCVWFSADTPGARTPMPDSVRMAVRERARKSWQS
;
A
#
# COMPACT_ATOMS: atom_id res chain seq x y z
N MET A 1 -60.38 -13.36 19.79
CA MET A 1 -59.65 -13.26 18.53
C MET A 1 -58.21 -13.00 18.86
N SER A 2 -57.42 -14.07 18.84
CA SER A 2 -55.97 -14.03 19.16
C SER A 2 -55.22 -13.77 17.85
N LEU A 3 -54.58 -12.60 17.74
CA LEU A 3 -53.64 -12.30 16.63
C LEU A 3 -52.30 -12.97 16.94
N THR A 4 -52.13 -14.17 16.44
CA THR A 4 -50.78 -14.76 16.26
C THR A 4 -50.08 -14.03 15.12
N ALA A 5 -49.31 -13.01 15.45
CA ALA A 5 -48.34 -12.46 14.50
C ALA A 5 -47.33 -13.55 14.12
N ALA A 6 -47.43 -14.04 12.90
CA ALA A 6 -46.42 -14.94 12.33
C ALA A 6 -45.08 -14.19 12.27
N LEU A 7 -44.17 -14.58 13.15
CA LEU A 7 -42.75 -14.15 13.07
C LEU A 7 -42.21 -14.57 11.71
N ALA A 8 -41.82 -13.58 10.91
CA ALA A 8 -41.13 -13.83 9.65
C ALA A 8 -39.91 -14.75 9.91
N PRO A 9 -39.63 -15.75 9.06
CA PRO A 9 -38.49 -16.63 9.26
C PRO A 9 -37.20 -15.80 9.31
N ALA A 10 -36.40 -16.04 10.33
CA ALA A 10 -35.10 -15.37 10.49
C ALA A 10 -34.29 -15.56 9.21
N SER A 11 -34.01 -14.48 8.49
CA SER A 11 -33.30 -14.53 7.21
C SER A 11 -31.91 -15.10 7.42
N ASP A 12 -31.53 -16.15 6.65
CA ASP A 12 -30.17 -16.70 6.62
C ASP A 12 -29.16 -15.55 6.41
N PRO A 13 -28.25 -15.29 7.35
CA PRO A 13 -27.26 -14.20 7.24
C PRO A 13 -26.35 -14.33 6.02
N PHE A 14 -26.25 -15.52 5.44
CA PHE A 14 -25.48 -15.83 4.23
C PHE A 14 -26.34 -15.76 2.94
N ALA A 15 -27.64 -15.48 3.03
CA ALA A 15 -28.54 -15.39 1.87
C ALA A 15 -28.18 -14.28 0.87
N SER A 16 -27.38 -13.29 1.28
CA SER A 16 -26.90 -12.22 0.39
C SER A 16 -25.75 -12.63 -0.53
N LEU A 17 -25.18 -13.82 -0.33
CA LEU A 17 -24.10 -14.35 -1.17
C LEU A 17 -24.70 -14.96 -2.44
N ASN A 18 -24.04 -14.73 -3.59
CA ASN A 18 -24.33 -15.50 -4.78
C ASN A 18 -23.77 -16.93 -4.68
N ASP A 19 -24.11 -17.80 -5.64
CA ASP A 19 -23.77 -19.23 -5.61
C ASP A 19 -22.25 -19.47 -5.58
N ASP A 20 -21.46 -18.70 -6.36
CA ASP A 20 -20.01 -18.80 -6.39
C ASP A 20 -19.40 -18.37 -5.04
N GLN A 21 -19.85 -17.24 -4.49
CA GLN A 21 -19.43 -16.77 -3.17
C GLN A 21 -19.81 -17.77 -2.09
N ARG A 22 -21.02 -18.34 -2.14
CA ARG A 22 -21.48 -19.36 -1.22
C ARG A 22 -20.64 -20.63 -1.31
N THR A 23 -20.30 -21.05 -2.52
CA THR A 23 -19.40 -22.18 -2.76
C THR A 23 -18.02 -21.98 -2.09
N ALA A 24 -17.45 -20.76 -2.19
CA ALA A 24 -16.21 -20.44 -1.53
C ALA A 24 -16.34 -20.36 0.00
N VAL A 25 -17.44 -19.79 0.50
CA VAL A 25 -17.71 -19.63 1.95
C VAL A 25 -17.98 -20.98 2.63
N ASP A 26 -18.68 -21.89 1.99
CA ASP A 26 -19.06 -23.21 2.54
C ASP A 26 -18.04 -24.31 2.21
N HIS A 27 -16.90 -23.98 1.58
CA HIS A 27 -15.88 -24.97 1.19
C HIS A 27 -15.41 -25.80 2.38
N ASP A 28 -15.59 -27.13 2.28
CA ASP A 28 -15.18 -28.16 3.26
C ASP A 28 -15.54 -27.80 4.74
N ILE A 29 -16.68 -27.11 4.97
CA ILE A 29 -17.21 -26.83 6.30
C ILE A 29 -17.63 -28.13 6.99
N GLY A 30 -17.27 -28.27 8.27
CA GLY A 30 -17.54 -29.47 9.08
C GLY A 30 -16.52 -30.59 8.89
N CYS A 31 -15.54 -30.44 8.00
CA CYS A 31 -14.40 -31.33 7.91
C CYS A 31 -13.39 -31.02 9.03
N VAL A 32 -12.65 -32.05 9.48
CA VAL A 32 -11.52 -31.81 10.38
C VAL A 32 -10.43 -31.00 9.65
N PRO A 33 -9.71 -30.09 10.33
CA PRO A 33 -8.78 -29.16 9.67
C PRO A 33 -7.74 -29.82 8.76
N ASP A 34 -7.26 -31.00 9.13
CA ASP A 34 -6.20 -31.72 8.39
C ASP A 34 -6.64 -32.27 7.02
N VAL A 35 -7.94 -32.36 6.74
CA VAL A 35 -8.48 -32.83 5.46
C VAL A 35 -9.09 -31.71 4.61
N VAL A 36 -9.14 -30.49 5.14
CA VAL A 36 -9.64 -29.31 4.38
C VAL A 36 -8.69 -29.01 3.25
N ARG A 37 -9.19 -29.09 2.02
CA ARG A 37 -8.38 -28.85 0.82
C ARG A 37 -8.00 -27.38 0.66
N PRO A 38 -6.86 -27.08 0.03
CA PRO A 38 -6.52 -25.70 -0.33
C PRO A 38 -7.57 -25.15 -1.33
N LEU A 39 -7.93 -23.87 -1.13
CA LEU A 39 -8.90 -23.14 -1.94
C LEU A 39 -8.27 -21.92 -2.57
N LEU A 40 -8.34 -21.82 -3.90
CA LEU A 40 -8.04 -20.61 -4.66
C LEU A 40 -9.35 -19.94 -5.08
N VAL A 41 -9.55 -18.69 -4.68
CA VAL A 41 -10.67 -17.86 -5.16
C VAL A 41 -10.13 -16.81 -6.13
N VAL A 42 -10.35 -17.06 -7.43
CA VAL A 42 -10.04 -16.12 -8.50
C VAL A 42 -11.18 -15.13 -8.62
N ALA A 43 -10.98 -13.92 -8.11
CA ALA A 43 -12.06 -12.97 -7.93
C ALA A 43 -11.79 -11.66 -8.65
N GLY A 44 -12.57 -11.33 -9.66
CA GLY A 44 -12.40 -10.10 -10.43
C GLY A 44 -12.62 -8.82 -9.63
N ALA A 45 -12.27 -7.67 -10.22
CA ALA A 45 -12.53 -6.38 -9.62
C ALA A 45 -14.02 -6.22 -9.26
N GLY A 46 -14.33 -5.73 -8.06
CA GLY A 46 -15.71 -5.48 -7.63
C GLY A 46 -16.60 -6.71 -7.45
N SER A 47 -16.03 -7.94 -7.45
CA SER A 47 -16.79 -9.20 -7.26
C SER A 47 -17.08 -9.56 -5.80
N GLY A 48 -16.64 -8.72 -4.86
CA GLY A 48 -16.88 -8.94 -3.43
C GLY A 48 -15.83 -9.82 -2.74
N LYS A 49 -14.56 -9.85 -3.21
CA LYS A 49 -13.43 -10.56 -2.58
C LYS A 49 -13.42 -10.46 -1.05
N THR A 50 -13.29 -9.25 -0.54
CA THR A 50 -13.23 -8.96 0.90
C THR A 50 -14.50 -9.40 1.64
N SER A 51 -15.67 -9.27 0.98
CA SER A 51 -16.94 -9.74 1.55
C SER A 51 -16.96 -11.26 1.66
N THR A 52 -16.54 -11.97 0.61
CA THR A 52 -16.48 -13.45 0.59
C THR A 52 -15.57 -13.96 1.69
N LEU A 53 -14.38 -13.34 1.84
CA LEU A 53 -13.41 -13.71 2.87
C LEU A 53 -13.94 -13.46 4.28
N ALA A 54 -14.60 -12.30 4.53
CA ALA A 54 -15.21 -11.99 5.82
C ALA A 54 -16.35 -12.98 6.17
N HIS A 55 -17.19 -13.35 5.18
CA HIS A 55 -18.23 -14.37 5.37
C HIS A 55 -17.61 -15.76 5.61
N ARG A 56 -16.50 -16.10 4.95
CA ARG A 56 -15.76 -17.36 5.22
C ARG A 56 -15.29 -17.43 6.67
N VAL A 57 -14.63 -16.37 7.16
CA VAL A 57 -14.20 -16.29 8.55
C VAL A 57 -15.38 -16.46 9.51
N ALA A 58 -16.46 -15.70 9.27
CA ALA A 58 -17.67 -15.82 10.08
C ALA A 58 -18.27 -17.23 10.05
N ARG A 59 -18.26 -17.88 8.88
CA ARG A 59 -18.77 -19.26 8.70
C ARG A 59 -17.94 -20.28 9.46
N LEU A 60 -16.62 -20.14 9.44
CA LEU A 60 -15.70 -21.00 10.22
C LEU A 60 -15.99 -20.87 11.73
N ILE A 61 -16.10 -19.64 12.24
CA ILE A 61 -16.39 -19.39 13.65
C ILE A 61 -17.74 -19.98 14.04
N VAL A 62 -18.78 -19.77 13.23
CA VAL A 62 -20.12 -20.32 13.47
C VAL A 62 -20.13 -21.86 13.44
N SER A 63 -19.24 -22.48 12.64
CA SER A 63 -19.07 -23.93 12.62
C SER A 63 -18.22 -24.51 13.77
N GLY A 64 -17.76 -23.67 14.71
CA GLY A 64 -17.08 -24.07 15.93
C GLY A 64 -15.56 -23.93 15.90
N ILE A 65 -14.97 -23.34 14.88
CA ILE A 65 -13.53 -23.04 14.83
C ILE A 65 -13.21 -21.87 15.76
N ASP A 66 -12.21 -22.05 16.60
CA ASP A 66 -11.72 -21.00 17.50
C ASP A 66 -11.14 -19.82 16.69
N PRO A 67 -11.61 -18.57 16.89
CA PRO A 67 -11.06 -17.39 16.23
C PRO A 67 -9.55 -17.22 16.41
N GLN A 68 -8.97 -17.72 17.50
CA GLN A 68 -7.53 -17.68 17.75
C GLN A 68 -6.73 -18.65 16.86
N ARG A 69 -7.39 -19.63 16.27
CA ARG A 69 -6.81 -20.62 15.35
C ARG A 69 -7.01 -20.26 13.87
N ILE A 70 -7.46 -19.03 13.60
CA ILE A 70 -7.62 -18.49 12.24
C ILE A 70 -6.54 -17.43 12.03
N LEU A 71 -5.64 -17.67 11.07
CA LEU A 71 -4.67 -16.67 10.60
C LEU A 71 -5.23 -15.98 9.37
N LEU A 72 -5.36 -14.65 9.44
CA LEU A 72 -5.81 -13.81 8.33
C LEU A 72 -4.69 -12.87 7.90
N LEU A 73 -4.16 -13.09 6.71
CA LEU A 73 -3.09 -12.31 6.10
C LEU A 73 -3.67 -11.38 5.02
N THR A 74 -3.33 -10.10 5.11
CA THR A 74 -3.79 -9.07 4.18
C THR A 74 -2.62 -8.23 3.68
N PHE A 75 -2.85 -7.49 2.58
CA PHE A 75 -1.81 -6.60 2.04
C PHE A 75 -1.59 -5.34 2.89
N SER A 76 -2.63 -4.82 3.57
CA SER A 76 -2.53 -3.63 4.42
C SER A 76 -3.30 -3.80 5.74
N ARG A 77 -2.88 -3.09 6.80
CA ARG A 77 -3.60 -3.09 8.09
C ARG A 77 -5.01 -2.54 7.98
N ARG A 78 -5.21 -1.56 7.10
CA ARG A 78 -6.55 -1.05 6.80
C ARG A 78 -7.47 -2.17 6.30
N ALA A 79 -6.96 -3.00 5.38
CA ALA A 79 -7.68 -4.18 4.90
C ALA A 79 -7.95 -5.18 6.03
N ALA A 80 -6.97 -5.44 6.91
CA ALA A 80 -7.15 -6.32 8.08
C ALA A 80 -8.22 -5.77 9.05
N GLY A 81 -8.18 -4.48 9.38
CA GLY A 81 -9.17 -3.82 10.24
C GLY A 81 -10.58 -3.81 9.62
N GLU A 82 -10.69 -3.52 8.34
CA GLU A 82 -11.95 -3.58 7.59
C GLU A 82 -12.51 -5.00 7.57
N MET A 83 -11.66 -6.00 7.37
CA MET A 83 -12.02 -7.40 7.39
C MET A 83 -12.54 -7.83 8.78
N ALA A 84 -11.82 -7.46 9.85
CA ALA A 84 -12.25 -7.75 11.22
C ALA A 84 -13.61 -7.10 11.54
N ARG A 85 -13.81 -5.85 11.13
CA ARG A 85 -15.08 -5.13 11.30
C ARG A 85 -16.22 -5.81 10.54
N ARG A 86 -16.00 -6.19 9.28
CA ARG A 86 -17.00 -6.89 8.45
C ARG A 86 -17.33 -8.26 9.01
N THR A 87 -16.33 -9.03 9.45
CA THR A 87 -16.54 -10.32 10.12
C THR A 87 -17.39 -10.15 11.37
N GLY A 88 -17.08 -9.16 12.22
CA GLY A 88 -17.88 -8.84 13.42
C GLY A 88 -19.34 -8.52 13.09
N TYR A 89 -19.57 -7.73 12.04
CA TYR A 89 -20.93 -7.40 11.57
C TYR A 89 -21.70 -8.66 11.09
N VAL A 90 -21.05 -9.54 10.31
CA VAL A 90 -21.68 -10.80 9.85
C VAL A 90 -21.99 -11.69 11.05
N LEU A 91 -21.07 -11.86 11.99
CA LEU A 91 -21.28 -12.65 13.22
C LEU A 91 -22.45 -12.11 14.05
N GLN A 92 -22.54 -10.79 14.23
CA GLN A 92 -23.65 -10.17 14.96
C GLN A 92 -25.00 -10.48 14.31
N ARG A 93 -25.09 -10.41 12.97
CA ARG A 93 -26.31 -10.79 12.21
C ARG A 93 -26.67 -12.26 12.40
N VAL A 94 -25.69 -13.18 12.37
CA VAL A 94 -25.90 -14.62 12.61
C VAL A 94 -26.48 -14.84 14.01
N MET A 95 -25.87 -14.25 15.03
CA MET A 95 -26.30 -14.38 16.43
C MET A 95 -27.71 -13.82 16.65
N THR A 96 -28.05 -12.70 16.01
CA THR A 96 -29.38 -12.10 16.09
C THR A 96 -30.43 -13.01 15.43
N ALA A 97 -30.12 -13.57 14.26
CA ALA A 97 -31.01 -14.50 13.56
C ALA A 97 -31.28 -15.78 14.39
N GLN A 98 -30.27 -16.35 15.03
CA GLN A 98 -30.39 -17.52 15.90
C GLN A 98 -31.24 -17.25 17.15
N ARG A 99 -31.12 -16.07 17.77
CA ARG A 99 -31.95 -15.66 18.91
C ARG A 99 -33.42 -15.47 18.51
N GLY A 100 -33.70 -14.93 17.34
CA GLY A 100 -35.03 -14.74 16.80
C GLY A 100 -35.75 -16.04 16.42
N ALA A 101 -35.00 -17.11 16.11
CA ALA A 101 -35.53 -18.40 15.70
C ALA A 101 -35.96 -19.33 16.87
N GLY A 102 -35.82 -18.92 18.15
CA GLY A 102 -36.24 -19.70 19.31
C GLY A 102 -35.55 -21.07 19.45
N VAL A 103 -34.41 -21.28 18.87
CA VAL A 103 -33.64 -22.55 18.98
C VAL A 103 -33.02 -22.61 20.36
N GLY A 104 -33.66 -23.42 21.22
CA GLY A 104 -33.27 -23.66 22.59
C GLY A 104 -31.87 -24.30 22.69
N SER A 105 -31.12 -23.81 23.64
CA SER A 105 -29.95 -24.29 24.33
C SER A 105 -29.51 -25.73 24.04
N GLY A 106 -28.82 -25.95 22.92
CA GLY A 106 -28.25 -27.26 22.58
C GLY A 106 -26.80 -27.22 22.08
N ILE A 107 -26.23 -26.04 21.88
CA ILE A 107 -24.79 -25.85 21.60
C ILE A 107 -24.21 -25.21 22.86
N GLY A 108 -23.20 -25.85 23.46
CA GLY A 108 -22.63 -25.53 24.74
C GLY A 108 -22.54 -24.04 25.00
N SER A 109 -22.99 -23.60 26.16
CA SER A 109 -23.16 -22.21 26.59
C SER A 109 -21.86 -21.42 26.40
N MET A 110 -21.64 -20.94 25.20
CA MET A 110 -20.68 -19.87 24.98
C MET A 110 -21.30 -18.62 25.64
N ARG A 111 -20.77 -18.26 26.81
CA ARG A 111 -21.18 -17.05 27.53
C ARG A 111 -21.08 -15.87 26.57
N VAL A 112 -22.24 -15.38 26.17
CA VAL A 112 -22.37 -14.12 25.44
C VAL A 112 -22.18 -12.98 26.44
N ALA A 113 -20.96 -12.81 26.89
CA ALA A 113 -20.49 -11.62 27.56
C ALA A 113 -19.27 -11.16 26.73
N GLU A 114 -19.39 -10.01 26.13
CA GLU A 114 -18.42 -9.33 25.26
C GLU A 114 -18.52 -9.71 23.77
N ALA A 115 -18.46 -8.68 22.93
CA ALA A 115 -18.29 -8.83 21.47
C ALA A 115 -17.13 -9.80 21.22
N PRO A 116 -17.26 -10.79 20.29
CA PRO A 116 -16.21 -11.80 20.11
C PRO A 116 -14.88 -11.07 20.00
N ALA A 117 -13.94 -11.43 20.88
CA ALA A 117 -12.58 -10.90 20.85
C ALA A 117 -12.11 -10.94 19.41
N GLY A 118 -11.75 -9.77 18.85
CA GLY A 118 -11.44 -9.64 17.42
C GLY A 118 -10.43 -10.69 17.01
N LEU A 119 -10.38 -11.02 15.72
CA LEU A 119 -9.41 -11.98 15.19
C LEU A 119 -8.00 -11.63 15.69
N ALA A 120 -7.50 -12.42 16.63
CA ALA A 120 -6.22 -12.14 17.29
C ALA A 120 -5.04 -12.18 16.31
N TRP A 121 -5.17 -13.00 15.24
CA TRP A 121 -4.15 -13.23 14.23
C TRP A 121 -4.58 -12.69 12.86
N ALA A 122 -5.00 -11.42 12.81
CA ALA A 122 -5.27 -10.69 11.56
C ALA A 122 -4.25 -9.58 11.39
N GLY A 123 -3.62 -9.48 10.20
CA GLY A 123 -2.60 -8.47 9.93
C GLY A 123 -1.93 -8.63 8.57
N THR A 124 -0.89 -7.83 8.34
CA THR A 124 -0.01 -8.00 7.17
C THR A 124 1.01 -9.11 7.43
N PHE A 125 1.62 -9.67 6.38
CA PHE A 125 2.72 -10.64 6.53
C PHE A 125 3.82 -10.10 7.46
N HIS A 126 4.28 -8.88 7.25
CA HIS A 126 5.31 -8.26 8.10
C HIS A 126 4.86 -8.10 9.56
N GLY A 127 3.61 -7.67 9.79
CA GLY A 127 3.07 -7.49 11.15
C GLY A 127 2.94 -8.82 11.91
N ILE A 128 2.47 -9.86 11.23
CA ILE A 128 2.41 -11.22 11.82
C ILE A 128 3.81 -11.79 12.01
N GLY A 129 4.71 -11.61 11.02
CA GLY A 129 6.12 -11.99 11.11
C GLY A 129 6.81 -11.35 12.32
N ALA A 130 6.70 -10.02 12.47
CA ALA A 130 7.25 -9.30 13.62
C ALA A 130 6.73 -9.86 14.96
N ARG A 131 5.42 -10.16 15.05
CA ARG A 131 4.81 -10.72 16.25
C ARG A 131 5.31 -12.15 16.56
N LEU A 132 5.44 -13.00 15.54
CA LEU A 132 5.99 -14.34 15.69
C LEU A 132 7.47 -14.28 16.10
N LEU A 133 8.27 -13.44 15.43
CA LEU A 133 9.68 -13.25 15.76
C LEU A 133 9.88 -12.78 17.20
N GLN A 134 9.04 -11.88 17.72
CA GLN A 134 9.10 -11.48 19.14
C GLN A 134 8.82 -12.67 20.08
N GLN A 135 7.86 -13.56 19.74
CA GLN A 135 7.52 -14.72 20.55
C GLN A 135 8.59 -15.81 20.52
N TYR A 136 9.26 -15.98 19.39
CA TYR A 136 10.24 -17.04 19.14
C TYR A 136 11.69 -16.54 19.12
N ALA A 137 11.95 -15.27 19.46
CA ALA A 137 13.26 -14.63 19.36
C ALA A 137 14.39 -15.48 19.96
N SER A 138 14.23 -15.95 21.20
CA SER A 138 15.22 -16.78 21.89
C SER A 138 15.49 -18.13 21.23
N HIS A 139 14.53 -18.68 20.47
CA HIS A 139 14.69 -19.96 19.78
C HIS A 139 15.52 -19.86 18.49
N ILE A 140 15.63 -18.64 17.92
CA ILE A 140 16.35 -18.39 16.67
C ILE A 140 17.58 -17.49 16.87
N GLY A 141 18.01 -17.29 18.11
CA GLY A 141 19.20 -16.49 18.43
C GLY A 141 19.03 -14.98 18.33
N LEU A 142 17.79 -14.49 18.16
CA LEU A 142 17.51 -13.06 18.21
C LEU A 142 17.39 -12.57 19.66
N THR A 143 17.92 -11.40 19.92
CA THR A 143 17.70 -10.71 21.21
C THR A 143 16.28 -10.13 21.25
N PRO A 144 15.47 -10.46 22.27
CA PRO A 144 14.17 -9.84 22.45
C PRO A 144 14.24 -8.31 22.50
N GLY A 145 13.20 -7.63 21.99
CA GLY A 145 13.16 -6.16 21.98
C GLY A 145 13.92 -5.51 20.82
N PHE A 146 14.17 -6.26 19.74
CA PHE A 146 14.73 -5.70 18.51
C PHE A 146 13.86 -4.53 17.97
N THR A 147 14.52 -3.57 17.33
CA THR A 147 13.84 -2.45 16.65
C THR A 147 13.65 -2.75 15.17
N ILE A 148 12.57 -2.24 14.59
CA ILE A 148 12.31 -2.40 13.16
C ILE A 148 12.69 -1.09 12.45
N HIS A 149 13.61 -1.19 11.49
CA HIS A 149 13.98 -0.11 10.60
C HIS A 149 12.96 0.06 9.47
N ASP A 150 12.54 1.30 9.24
CA ASP A 150 11.85 1.63 8.00
C ASP A 150 12.84 1.67 6.82
N ARG A 151 12.31 1.88 5.61
CA ARG A 151 13.16 1.92 4.41
C ARG A 151 14.24 2.99 4.48
N GLY A 152 13.93 4.16 5.04
CA GLY A 152 14.89 5.26 5.16
C GLY A 152 16.01 4.93 6.16
N ASP A 153 15.65 4.34 7.30
CA ASP A 153 16.61 3.90 8.32
C ASP A 153 17.50 2.76 7.76
N ALA A 154 16.92 1.83 7.01
CA ALA A 154 17.64 0.75 6.34
C ALA A 154 18.62 1.30 5.26
N GLU A 155 18.18 2.28 4.46
CA GLU A 155 19.06 2.99 3.51
C GLU A 155 20.20 3.75 4.22
N ASP A 156 19.93 4.37 5.36
CA ASP A 156 20.93 5.09 6.14
C ASP A 156 21.96 4.12 6.73
N LEU A 157 21.54 2.99 7.28
CA LEU A 157 22.44 1.94 7.75
C LEU A 157 23.30 1.36 6.62
N MET A 158 22.69 1.03 5.47
CA MET A 158 23.41 0.63 4.26
C MET A 158 24.43 1.67 3.84
N GLY A 159 24.11 2.97 3.95
CA GLY A 159 25.00 4.08 3.68
C GLY A 159 26.20 4.16 4.64
N LEU A 160 25.99 3.91 5.93
CA LEU A 160 27.07 3.86 6.93
C LEU A 160 28.03 2.71 6.66
N VAL A 161 27.52 1.51 6.41
CA VAL A 161 28.37 0.33 6.08
C VAL A 161 29.15 0.57 4.78
N ARG A 162 28.49 1.12 3.76
CA ARG A 162 29.13 1.51 2.50
C ARG A 162 30.28 2.50 2.70
N HIS A 163 30.09 3.47 3.60
CA HIS A 163 31.14 4.44 3.95
C HIS A 163 32.29 3.78 4.72
N ALA A 164 31.98 2.94 5.70
CA ALA A 164 32.98 2.23 6.52
C ALA A 164 33.86 1.30 5.66
N GLN A 165 33.32 0.70 4.60
CA GLN A 165 34.04 -0.12 3.64
C GLN A 165 34.77 0.69 2.55
N GLY A 166 34.76 2.04 2.61
CA GLY A 166 35.46 2.89 1.65
C GLY A 166 34.79 3.01 0.27
N LEU A 167 33.59 2.45 0.10
CA LEU A 167 32.87 2.42 -1.19
C LEU A 167 32.23 3.76 -1.58
N SER A 168 32.32 4.76 -0.73
CA SER A 168 31.81 6.13 -0.98
C SER A 168 32.77 7.00 -1.80
N GLY A 169 34.06 6.65 -1.87
CA GLY A 169 35.14 7.43 -2.49
C GLY A 169 35.85 6.71 -3.66
N THR A 170 35.19 5.74 -4.30
CA THR A 170 35.74 4.98 -5.42
C THR A 170 35.93 5.84 -6.67
N ALA A 171 36.95 5.56 -7.48
CA ALA A 171 37.26 6.28 -8.73
C ALA A 171 36.10 6.20 -9.75
N LYS A 172 35.42 5.07 -9.82
CA LYS A 172 34.12 4.90 -10.48
C LYS A 172 33.01 5.07 -9.44
N ARG A 173 31.88 5.66 -9.84
CA ARG A 173 30.76 5.88 -8.96
C ARG A 173 30.09 4.57 -8.55
N PHE A 174 30.30 4.13 -7.31
CA PHE A 174 29.60 3.01 -6.71
C PHE A 174 28.09 3.31 -6.56
N PRO A 175 27.19 2.30 -6.64
CA PRO A 175 25.74 2.49 -6.49
C PRO A 175 25.37 3.26 -5.22
N LEU A 176 24.28 4.04 -5.30
CA LEU A 176 23.76 4.79 -4.16
C LEU A 176 23.19 3.84 -3.09
N LYS A 177 23.15 4.28 -1.83
CA LYS A 177 22.59 3.48 -0.72
C LYS A 177 21.18 2.96 -1.00
N SER A 178 20.33 3.75 -1.64
CA SER A 178 18.97 3.34 -2.04
C SER A 178 18.98 2.25 -3.14
N THR A 179 19.92 2.32 -4.07
CA THR A 179 20.11 1.28 -5.12
C THR A 179 20.65 -0.01 -4.50
N CYS A 180 21.63 0.09 -3.58
CA CYS A 180 22.17 -1.08 -2.88
C CYS A 180 21.08 -1.80 -2.07
N LEU A 181 20.25 -1.04 -1.32
CA LEU A 181 19.13 -1.62 -0.58
C LEU A 181 18.08 -2.23 -1.52
N ALA A 182 17.81 -1.61 -2.68
CA ALA A 182 16.87 -2.17 -3.65
C ALA A 182 17.36 -3.50 -4.24
N ILE A 183 18.67 -3.62 -4.51
CA ILE A 183 19.30 -4.87 -4.96
C ILE A 183 19.19 -5.93 -3.86
N TYR A 184 19.57 -5.61 -2.61
CA TYR A 184 19.48 -6.49 -1.46
C TYR A 184 18.05 -7.03 -1.27
N SER A 185 17.09 -6.13 -1.20
CA SER A 185 15.68 -6.46 -1.04
C SER A 185 15.17 -7.35 -2.18
N ARG A 186 15.62 -7.11 -3.41
CA ARG A 186 15.23 -7.94 -4.56
C ARG A 186 15.79 -9.36 -4.46
N VAL A 187 17.05 -9.53 -4.05
CA VAL A 187 17.66 -10.84 -3.79
C VAL A 187 16.86 -11.62 -2.76
N VAL A 188 16.56 -11.00 -1.60
CA VAL A 188 15.85 -11.66 -0.50
C VAL A 188 14.41 -12.01 -0.90
N ASN A 189 13.62 -11.05 -1.39
CA ASN A 189 12.19 -11.25 -1.63
C ASN A 189 11.87 -12.11 -2.85
N ALA A 190 12.76 -12.16 -3.84
CA ALA A 190 12.60 -13.00 -5.01
C ALA A 190 13.26 -14.39 -4.86
N GLU A 191 14.03 -14.61 -3.79
CA GLU A 191 14.79 -15.85 -3.54
C GLU A 191 15.66 -16.24 -4.75
N VAL A 192 16.41 -15.25 -5.29
CA VAL A 192 17.31 -15.43 -6.44
C VAL A 192 18.71 -14.94 -6.10
N SER A 193 19.74 -15.40 -6.83
CA SER A 193 21.11 -14.99 -6.60
C SER A 193 21.37 -13.51 -6.94
N LEU A 194 22.37 -12.90 -6.29
CA LEU A 194 22.81 -11.55 -6.62
C LEU A 194 23.20 -11.44 -8.10
N THR A 195 23.94 -12.42 -8.62
CA THR A 195 24.32 -12.51 -10.04
C THR A 195 23.12 -12.37 -10.98
N GLU A 196 22.03 -13.08 -10.69
CA GLU A 196 20.81 -13.04 -11.51
C GLU A 196 20.11 -11.69 -11.41
N VAL A 197 20.01 -11.11 -10.22
CA VAL A 197 19.45 -9.77 -10.01
C VAL A 197 20.25 -8.70 -10.76
N LEU A 198 21.57 -8.76 -10.69
CA LEU A 198 22.44 -7.84 -11.41
C LEU A 198 22.32 -8.01 -12.93
N LYS A 199 22.21 -9.25 -13.40
CA LYS A 199 22.06 -9.51 -14.85
C LYS A 199 20.73 -9.04 -15.42
N THR A 200 19.64 -9.19 -14.66
CA THR A 200 18.26 -9.00 -15.18
C THR A 200 17.65 -7.66 -14.82
N VAL A 201 17.93 -7.15 -13.61
CA VAL A 201 17.23 -5.97 -13.06
C VAL A 201 18.18 -4.76 -12.93
N PHE A 202 19.44 -4.97 -12.55
CA PHE A 202 20.42 -3.90 -12.33
C PHE A 202 21.71 -4.10 -13.16
N PRO A 203 21.62 -4.26 -14.49
CA PRO A 203 22.80 -4.58 -15.31
C PRO A 203 23.92 -3.55 -15.23
N TRP A 204 23.58 -2.28 -14.94
CA TRP A 204 24.57 -1.20 -14.75
C TRP A 204 25.35 -1.29 -13.43
N CYS A 205 24.98 -2.20 -12.54
CA CYS A 205 25.68 -2.50 -11.29
C CYS A 205 26.50 -3.80 -11.37
N GLY A 206 26.50 -4.50 -12.49
CA GLY A 206 27.08 -5.84 -12.63
C GLY A 206 28.60 -5.89 -12.36
N GLU A 207 29.33 -4.80 -12.60
CA GLU A 207 30.77 -4.72 -12.31
C GLU A 207 31.08 -4.71 -10.79
N TRP A 208 30.09 -4.48 -9.94
CA TRP A 208 30.24 -4.33 -8.48
C TRP A 208 29.78 -5.56 -7.68
N GLU A 209 29.63 -6.72 -8.30
CA GLU A 209 29.09 -7.91 -7.65
C GLU A 209 29.86 -8.33 -6.40
N THR A 210 31.20 -8.28 -6.45
CA THR A 210 32.07 -8.66 -5.32
C THR A 210 31.91 -7.67 -4.15
N GLU A 211 31.94 -6.38 -4.44
CA GLU A 211 31.80 -5.32 -3.44
C GLU A 211 30.38 -5.27 -2.86
N LEU A 212 29.37 -5.55 -3.67
CA LEU A 212 27.99 -5.65 -3.20
C LEU A 212 27.80 -6.84 -2.25
N ASN A 213 28.41 -7.99 -2.55
CA ASN A 213 28.40 -9.14 -1.62
C ASN A 213 29.04 -8.79 -0.27
N ALA A 214 30.22 -8.13 -0.29
CA ALA A 214 30.88 -7.68 0.93
C ALA A 214 30.05 -6.63 1.68
N LEU A 215 29.42 -5.69 0.96
CA LEU A 215 28.54 -4.68 1.54
C LEU A 215 27.33 -5.31 2.22
N PHE A 216 26.68 -6.28 1.59
CA PHE A 216 25.49 -6.94 2.14
C PHE A 216 25.84 -7.80 3.36
N ALA A 217 26.98 -8.50 3.37
CA ALA A 217 27.47 -9.18 4.56
C ALA A 217 27.68 -8.20 5.73
N GLY A 218 28.39 -7.10 5.50
CA GLY A 218 28.59 -6.08 6.53
C GLY A 218 27.29 -5.36 6.97
N TYR A 219 26.29 -5.28 6.08
CA TYR A 219 24.97 -4.76 6.42
C TYR A 219 24.21 -5.69 7.36
N VAL A 220 24.26 -7.01 7.13
CA VAL A 220 23.69 -8.03 8.02
C VAL A 220 24.36 -7.98 9.38
N ASP A 221 25.71 -7.98 9.42
CA ASP A 221 26.50 -7.87 10.66
C ASP A 221 26.13 -6.61 11.47
N ALA A 222 25.98 -5.47 10.78
CA ALA A 222 25.61 -4.21 11.42
C ALA A 222 24.19 -4.25 12.01
N LYS A 223 23.24 -4.91 11.35
CA LYS A 223 21.88 -5.11 11.88
C LYS A 223 21.91 -5.99 13.13
N GLU A 224 22.64 -7.09 13.11
CA GLU A 224 22.79 -7.98 14.25
C GLU A 224 23.42 -7.28 15.47
N GLN A 225 24.53 -6.58 15.26
CA GLN A 225 25.23 -5.82 16.32
C GLN A 225 24.34 -4.75 16.99
N GLN A 226 23.43 -4.14 16.23
CA GLN A 226 22.55 -3.08 16.70
C GLN A 226 21.19 -3.62 17.19
N ASN A 227 20.95 -4.92 17.12
CA ASN A 227 19.68 -5.56 17.40
C ASN A 227 18.51 -4.91 16.65
N VAL A 228 18.68 -4.74 15.34
CA VAL A 228 17.68 -4.14 14.44
C VAL A 228 17.36 -5.09 13.31
N LEU A 229 16.10 -5.08 12.87
CA LEU A 229 15.62 -5.81 11.70
C LEU A 229 15.01 -4.83 10.70
N ASP A 230 15.19 -5.08 9.42
CA ASP A 230 14.43 -4.37 8.37
C ASP A 230 13.20 -5.18 7.94
N TYR A 231 12.45 -4.67 6.97
CA TYR A 231 11.25 -5.37 6.46
C TYR A 231 11.57 -6.71 5.83
N ASP A 232 12.71 -6.82 5.15
CA ASP A 232 13.12 -8.05 4.48
C ASP A 232 13.46 -9.14 5.51
N ASP A 233 14.12 -8.77 6.62
CA ASP A 233 14.45 -9.68 7.72
C ASP A 233 13.20 -10.28 8.38
N LEU A 234 12.12 -9.50 8.52
CA LEU A 234 10.89 -10.01 9.13
C LEU A 234 10.30 -11.20 8.36
N LEU A 235 10.40 -11.17 7.05
CA LEU A 235 9.95 -12.27 6.20
C LEU A 235 10.98 -13.39 6.12
N LEU A 236 12.27 -13.03 5.98
CA LEU A 236 13.37 -13.99 5.87
C LEU A 236 13.44 -14.86 7.12
N PHE A 237 13.51 -14.27 8.31
CA PHE A 237 13.57 -15.01 9.56
C PHE A 237 12.30 -15.81 9.85
N TRP A 238 11.13 -15.30 9.44
CA TRP A 238 9.91 -16.11 9.52
C TRP A 238 9.99 -17.34 8.61
N ALA A 239 10.46 -17.19 7.37
CA ALA A 239 10.66 -18.31 6.46
C ALA A 239 11.69 -19.30 7.00
N ASP A 240 12.78 -18.80 7.62
CA ASP A 240 13.84 -19.64 8.17
C ASP A 240 13.38 -20.39 9.42
N MET A 241 12.61 -19.78 10.32
CA MET A 241 11.95 -20.48 11.42
C MET A 241 11.12 -21.69 10.94
N LEU A 242 10.41 -21.50 9.83
CA LEU A 242 9.61 -22.58 9.23
C LEU A 242 10.44 -23.61 8.45
N SER A 243 11.77 -23.45 8.35
CA SER A 243 12.68 -24.47 7.82
C SER A 243 13.07 -25.51 8.88
N ASP A 244 13.02 -25.13 10.16
CA ASP A 244 13.17 -26.06 11.26
C ASP A 244 11.86 -26.85 11.48
N ALA A 245 11.94 -28.18 11.47
CA ALA A 245 10.76 -29.06 11.53
C ALA A 245 9.96 -28.91 12.83
N VAL A 246 10.62 -28.64 13.96
CA VAL A 246 9.98 -28.51 15.28
C VAL A 246 9.23 -27.18 15.34
N LEU A 247 9.88 -26.08 14.95
CA LEU A 247 9.26 -24.76 14.91
C LEU A 247 8.13 -24.70 13.87
N ALA A 248 8.32 -25.29 12.69
CA ALA A 248 7.28 -25.35 11.65
C ALA A 248 6.04 -26.10 12.15
N GLN A 249 6.23 -27.22 12.85
CA GLN A 249 5.13 -27.98 13.44
C GLN A 249 4.42 -27.18 14.55
N ASP A 250 5.15 -26.56 15.47
CA ASP A 250 4.58 -25.77 16.56
C ASP A 250 3.79 -24.55 16.01
N ILE A 251 4.41 -23.76 15.14
CA ILE A 251 3.76 -22.58 14.54
C ILE A 251 2.59 -23.00 13.64
N GLY A 252 2.76 -24.05 12.83
CA GLY A 252 1.73 -24.56 11.93
C GLY A 252 0.52 -25.13 12.68
N ALA A 253 0.71 -25.78 13.82
CA ALA A 253 -0.34 -26.33 14.65
C ALA A 253 -1.18 -25.27 15.39
N ARG A 254 -0.72 -24.02 15.48
CA ARG A 254 -1.47 -22.91 16.07
C ARG A 254 -2.69 -22.52 15.25
N PHE A 255 -2.65 -22.76 13.93
CA PHE A 255 -3.67 -22.30 13.00
C PHE A 255 -4.36 -23.46 12.29
N ASP A 256 -5.67 -23.59 12.43
CA ASP A 256 -6.48 -24.54 11.66
C ASP A 256 -6.73 -24.03 10.25
N HIS A 257 -6.91 -22.69 10.11
CA HIS A 257 -7.15 -22.06 8.83
C HIS A 257 -6.20 -20.88 8.63
N VAL A 258 -5.68 -20.77 7.39
CA VAL A 258 -4.84 -19.63 6.94
C VAL A 258 -5.51 -19.03 5.71
N LEU A 259 -5.95 -17.80 5.85
CA LEU A 259 -6.65 -17.06 4.79
C LEU A 259 -5.78 -15.89 4.33
N VAL A 260 -5.59 -15.76 3.02
CA VAL A 260 -4.76 -14.70 2.44
C VAL A 260 -5.58 -13.88 1.45
N ASP A 261 -5.67 -12.57 1.69
CA ASP A 261 -6.29 -11.60 0.75
C ASP A 261 -5.24 -11.01 -0.19
N GLU A 262 -5.67 -10.60 -1.38
CA GLU A 262 -4.84 -9.97 -2.43
C GLU A 262 -3.57 -10.80 -2.75
N TYR A 263 -3.73 -12.13 -2.89
CA TYR A 263 -2.60 -13.08 -3.04
C TYR A 263 -1.72 -12.79 -4.26
N GLN A 264 -2.25 -12.15 -5.31
CA GLN A 264 -1.48 -11.73 -6.49
C GLN A 264 -0.44 -10.65 -6.20
N ASP A 265 -0.48 -10.02 -5.03
CA ASP A 265 0.47 -8.98 -4.61
C ASP A 265 1.58 -9.53 -3.70
N THR A 266 1.58 -10.83 -3.45
CA THR A 266 2.63 -11.49 -2.65
C THR A 266 3.92 -11.66 -3.45
N ASN A 267 5.06 -11.55 -2.75
CA ASN A 267 6.36 -11.91 -3.28
C ASN A 267 6.63 -13.42 -3.11
N ARG A 268 7.73 -13.91 -3.67
CA ARG A 268 8.07 -15.33 -3.63
C ARG A 268 8.30 -15.83 -2.21
N LEU A 269 9.02 -15.05 -1.39
CA LEU A 269 9.30 -15.38 0.00
C LEU A 269 8.00 -15.54 0.84
N GLN A 270 6.97 -14.71 0.60
CA GLN A 270 5.66 -14.85 1.24
C GLN A 270 4.92 -16.12 0.82
N ALA A 271 5.04 -16.52 -0.44
CA ALA A 271 4.51 -17.81 -0.89
C ALA A 271 5.27 -18.98 -0.25
N THR A 272 6.58 -18.90 -0.13
CA THR A 272 7.42 -19.88 0.59
C THR A 272 7.00 -20.01 2.06
N ILE A 273 6.74 -18.88 2.75
CA ILE A 273 6.23 -18.89 4.13
C ILE A 273 4.90 -19.67 4.19
N LEU A 274 3.96 -19.38 3.30
CA LEU A 274 2.66 -20.07 3.28
C LEU A 274 2.80 -21.58 3.06
N GLN A 275 3.65 -21.99 2.12
CA GLN A 275 3.94 -23.41 1.82
C GLN A 275 4.59 -24.13 2.99
N ARG A 276 5.58 -23.50 3.65
CA ARG A 276 6.24 -24.09 4.84
C ARG A 276 5.31 -24.14 6.05
N LEU A 277 4.44 -23.14 6.23
CA LEU A 277 3.45 -23.11 7.30
C LEU A 277 2.38 -24.23 7.14
N LYS A 278 1.99 -24.51 5.90
CA LYS A 278 0.97 -25.50 5.53
C LYS A 278 1.43 -26.34 4.33
N PRO A 279 2.37 -27.29 4.52
CA PRO A 279 3.02 -27.99 3.40
C PRO A 279 2.06 -28.78 2.48
N ARG A 280 0.95 -29.26 3.02
CA ARG A 280 -0.09 -29.94 2.24
C ARG A 280 -1.21 -29.01 1.78
N GLY A 281 -1.16 -27.72 2.18
CA GLY A 281 -2.20 -26.72 1.89
C GLY A 281 -3.47 -26.87 2.72
N GLN A 282 -3.49 -27.74 3.74
CA GLN A 282 -4.66 -27.97 4.57
C GLN A 282 -5.13 -26.67 5.27
N GLY A 283 -6.42 -26.36 5.09
CA GLY A 283 -7.02 -25.14 5.65
C GLY A 283 -6.56 -23.82 5.02
N VAL A 284 -5.77 -23.86 3.94
CA VAL A 284 -5.34 -22.66 3.21
C VAL A 284 -6.44 -22.20 2.28
N MET A 285 -6.77 -20.92 2.33
CA MET A 285 -7.60 -20.24 1.35
C MET A 285 -6.89 -18.96 0.90
N VAL A 286 -6.69 -18.80 -0.40
CA VAL A 286 -6.17 -17.57 -0.98
C VAL A 286 -7.23 -16.92 -1.87
N VAL A 287 -7.33 -15.59 -1.80
CA VAL A 287 -8.23 -14.80 -2.64
C VAL A 287 -7.41 -13.77 -3.39
N GLY A 288 -7.64 -13.65 -4.70
CA GLY A 288 -6.90 -12.69 -5.50
C GLY A 288 -7.46 -12.45 -6.88
N ASP A 289 -6.85 -11.50 -7.58
CA ASP A 289 -7.15 -11.13 -8.96
C ASP A 289 -5.83 -10.92 -9.72
N ASP A 290 -5.44 -11.90 -10.53
CA ASP A 290 -4.25 -11.80 -11.38
C ASP A 290 -4.24 -10.54 -12.26
N ALA A 291 -5.42 -10.08 -12.69
CA ALA A 291 -5.58 -8.85 -13.46
C ALA A 291 -5.31 -7.55 -12.64
N GLN A 292 -5.16 -7.66 -11.32
CA GLN A 292 -4.83 -6.56 -10.44
C GLN A 292 -3.41 -6.67 -9.82
N SER A 293 -2.55 -7.53 -10.34
CA SER A 293 -1.13 -7.64 -9.93
C SER A 293 -0.33 -6.49 -10.53
N ILE A 294 -0.04 -5.46 -9.72
CA ILE A 294 0.60 -4.20 -10.13
C ILE A 294 1.74 -3.76 -9.18
N TYR A 295 2.30 -4.67 -8.39
CA TYR A 295 3.33 -4.37 -7.39
C TYR A 295 4.64 -5.13 -7.63
N SER A 296 5.00 -5.43 -8.90
CA SER A 296 6.27 -6.12 -9.23
C SER A 296 7.50 -5.33 -8.78
N PHE A 297 7.40 -4.00 -8.76
CA PHE A 297 8.45 -3.11 -8.25
C PHE A 297 8.71 -3.28 -6.73
N ARG A 298 7.78 -3.91 -5.99
CA ARG A 298 7.95 -4.34 -4.58
C ARG A 298 8.32 -5.81 -4.45
N GLY A 299 8.67 -6.48 -5.54
CA GLY A 299 8.99 -7.90 -5.56
C GLY A 299 7.80 -8.84 -5.66
N ALA A 300 6.56 -8.32 -5.77
CA ALA A 300 5.38 -9.15 -6.01
C ALA A 300 5.51 -9.90 -7.35
N THR A 301 4.94 -11.10 -7.41
CA THR A 301 4.91 -11.89 -8.63
C THR A 301 3.52 -12.48 -8.88
N VAL A 302 2.99 -12.22 -10.05
CA VAL A 302 1.72 -12.81 -10.49
C VAL A 302 1.78 -14.33 -10.57
N ARG A 303 3.01 -14.91 -10.68
CA ARG A 303 3.21 -16.37 -10.70
C ARG A 303 2.65 -17.05 -9.46
N ASN A 304 2.68 -16.39 -8.29
CA ASN A 304 2.17 -16.97 -7.06
C ASN A 304 0.69 -17.38 -7.18
N ILE A 305 -0.16 -16.54 -7.79
CA ILE A 305 -1.57 -16.88 -7.99
C ILE A 305 -1.80 -17.76 -9.23
N LEU A 306 -1.04 -17.56 -10.31
CA LEU A 306 -1.20 -18.36 -11.53
C LEU A 306 -0.76 -19.82 -11.32
N ASP A 307 0.30 -20.05 -10.53
CA ASP A 307 0.87 -21.37 -10.26
C ASP A 307 0.37 -21.99 -8.93
N PHE A 308 -0.61 -21.37 -8.25
CA PHE A 308 -1.06 -21.80 -6.93
C PHE A 308 -1.49 -23.26 -6.89
N GLU A 309 -2.16 -23.75 -7.93
CA GLU A 309 -2.60 -25.16 -8.03
C GLU A 309 -1.44 -26.16 -8.00
N GLN A 310 -0.25 -25.72 -8.40
CA GLN A 310 0.98 -26.54 -8.47
C GLN A 310 1.80 -26.48 -7.16
N GLN A 311 1.45 -25.59 -6.24
CA GLN A 311 2.21 -25.36 -5.02
C GLN A 311 2.00 -26.44 -3.94
N PHE A 312 0.92 -27.21 -4.03
CA PHE A 312 0.55 -28.19 -3.04
C PHE A 312 0.38 -29.57 -3.65
N THR A 313 0.69 -30.61 -2.86
CA THR A 313 0.49 -32.02 -3.25
C THR A 313 -0.99 -32.42 -3.22
N GLN A 314 -1.79 -31.74 -2.39
CA GLN A 314 -3.23 -31.94 -2.33
C GLN A 314 -3.92 -31.16 -3.44
N ALA A 315 -4.96 -31.75 -4.06
CA ALA A 315 -5.71 -31.11 -5.12
C ALA A 315 -6.36 -29.81 -4.63
N VAL A 316 -6.02 -28.70 -5.28
CA VAL A 316 -6.57 -27.37 -5.01
C VAL A 316 -7.96 -27.25 -5.61
N ARG A 317 -8.91 -26.73 -4.85
CA ARG A 317 -10.20 -26.29 -5.40
C ARG A 317 -10.09 -24.86 -5.90
N VAL A 318 -10.57 -24.61 -7.12
CA VAL A 318 -10.63 -23.26 -7.69
C VAL A 318 -12.09 -22.81 -7.79
N VAL A 319 -12.37 -21.60 -7.31
CA VAL A 319 -13.68 -20.92 -7.43
C VAL A 319 -13.47 -19.58 -8.09
N THR A 320 -14.24 -19.26 -9.14
CA THR A 320 -14.10 -18.00 -9.89
C THR A 320 -15.29 -17.08 -9.61
N LEU A 321 -15.05 -15.87 -9.11
CA LEU A 321 -16.08 -14.85 -8.87
C LEU A 321 -16.11 -13.86 -10.04
N GLN A 322 -17.15 -13.92 -10.88
CA GLN A 322 -17.25 -13.11 -12.09
C GLN A 322 -18.31 -11.99 -12.01
N ARG A 323 -19.30 -12.13 -11.12
CA ARG A 323 -20.35 -11.12 -10.95
C ARG A 323 -19.78 -9.89 -10.24
N ASN A 324 -19.82 -8.73 -10.93
CA ASN A 324 -19.36 -7.45 -10.41
C ASN A 324 -20.54 -6.66 -9.81
N TYR A 325 -20.33 -6.07 -8.63
CA TYR A 325 -21.32 -5.28 -7.91
C TYR A 325 -21.00 -3.78 -7.91
N ARG A 326 -19.90 -3.38 -8.57
CA ARG A 326 -19.38 -2.01 -8.57
C ARG A 326 -19.76 -1.23 -9.82
N SER A 327 -19.31 -1.70 -10.96
CA SER A 327 -19.32 -0.95 -12.23
C SER A 327 -20.53 -1.31 -13.08
N THR A 328 -20.88 -0.41 -14.02
CA THR A 328 -21.89 -0.68 -15.05
C THR A 328 -21.32 -1.59 -16.14
N GLN A 329 -22.20 -2.29 -16.89
CA GLN A 329 -21.78 -3.26 -17.91
C GLN A 329 -20.90 -2.66 -19.01
N PRO A 330 -21.15 -1.45 -19.56
CA PRO A 330 -20.25 -0.86 -20.56
C PRO A 330 -18.82 -0.60 -20.07
N ILE A 331 -18.66 -0.26 -18.77
CA ILE A 331 -17.33 -0.11 -18.16
C ILE A 331 -16.62 -1.47 -18.08
N LEU A 332 -17.37 -2.53 -17.72
CA LEU A 332 -16.82 -3.89 -17.65
C LEU A 332 -16.45 -4.41 -19.05
N ASP A 333 -17.29 -4.17 -20.08
CA ASP A 333 -17.01 -4.59 -21.46
C ASP A 333 -15.70 -3.97 -21.97
N ALA A 334 -15.48 -2.68 -21.72
CA ALA A 334 -14.23 -2.00 -22.06
C ALA A 334 -13.05 -2.57 -21.28
N SER A 335 -13.20 -2.79 -19.95
CA SER A 335 -12.16 -3.32 -19.09
C SER A 335 -11.81 -4.78 -19.43
N ASN A 336 -12.83 -5.63 -19.69
CA ASN A 336 -12.65 -7.00 -20.15
C ASN A 336 -11.88 -7.03 -21.48
N ALA A 337 -12.21 -6.14 -22.44
CA ALA A 337 -11.51 -6.06 -23.71
C ALA A 337 -10.02 -5.72 -23.53
N VAL A 338 -9.68 -4.78 -22.65
CA VAL A 338 -8.30 -4.39 -22.37
C VAL A 338 -7.51 -5.55 -21.75
N ILE A 339 -8.07 -6.21 -20.73
CA ILE A 339 -7.33 -7.28 -20.01
C ILE A 339 -7.30 -8.60 -20.80
N ALA A 340 -8.24 -8.83 -21.71
CA ALA A 340 -8.26 -10.03 -22.54
C ALA A 340 -7.01 -10.19 -23.42
N ALA A 341 -6.31 -9.10 -23.69
CA ALA A 341 -5.05 -9.10 -24.46
C ALA A 341 -3.81 -9.44 -23.63
N ALA A 342 -3.92 -9.66 -22.31
CA ALA A 342 -2.82 -10.16 -21.49
C ALA A 342 -2.50 -11.61 -21.85
N VAL A 343 -1.18 -11.93 -21.90
CA VAL A 343 -0.70 -13.25 -22.36
C VAL A 343 -1.06 -14.35 -21.37
N GLU A 344 -0.81 -14.08 -20.07
CA GLU A 344 -1.06 -15.06 -19.01
C GLU A 344 -2.10 -14.51 -18.03
N ARG A 345 -3.19 -15.26 -17.85
CA ARG A 345 -4.28 -14.89 -16.94
C ARG A 345 -5.20 -16.07 -16.64
N HIS A 346 -5.89 -16.04 -15.51
CA HIS A 346 -7.05 -16.89 -15.29
C HIS A 346 -8.21 -16.48 -16.20
N ALA A 347 -8.88 -17.45 -16.78
CA ALA A 347 -10.04 -17.20 -17.64
C ALA A 347 -11.22 -16.69 -16.81
N LYS A 348 -11.54 -15.40 -16.95
CA LYS A 348 -12.70 -14.77 -16.32
C LYS A 348 -13.22 -13.63 -17.18
N THR A 349 -14.54 -13.41 -17.13
CA THR A 349 -15.21 -12.29 -17.79
C THR A 349 -16.16 -11.66 -16.80
N LEU A 350 -15.93 -10.40 -16.46
CA LEU A 350 -16.79 -9.70 -15.50
C LEU A 350 -18.12 -9.31 -16.14
N TRP A 351 -19.18 -9.52 -15.38
CA TRP A 351 -20.54 -9.13 -15.76
C TRP A 351 -21.28 -8.56 -14.56
N THR A 352 -22.36 -7.80 -14.81
CA THR A 352 -23.13 -7.15 -13.76
C THR A 352 -24.62 -7.03 -14.14
N ASP A 353 -25.48 -6.96 -13.13
CA ASP A 353 -26.91 -6.61 -13.32
C ASP A 353 -27.15 -5.10 -13.38
N ARG A 354 -26.11 -4.27 -13.18
CA ARG A 354 -26.21 -2.81 -13.24
C ARG A 354 -26.32 -2.35 -14.69
N ALA A 355 -27.55 -2.27 -15.17
CA ALA A 355 -27.83 -1.84 -16.54
C ALA A 355 -27.44 -0.36 -16.75
N SER A 356 -26.78 -0.08 -17.88
CA SER A 356 -26.47 1.27 -18.35
C SER A 356 -26.22 1.22 -19.85
N THR A 357 -26.55 2.29 -20.55
CA THR A 357 -26.21 2.48 -21.97
C THR A 357 -24.99 3.39 -22.17
N ARG A 358 -24.51 4.03 -21.07
CA ARG A 358 -23.39 4.97 -21.12
C ARG A 358 -22.08 4.22 -21.23
N LYS A 359 -21.37 4.43 -22.33
CA LYS A 359 -20.01 3.90 -22.53
C LYS A 359 -18.98 4.79 -21.81
N PRO A 360 -17.81 4.22 -21.44
CA PRO A 360 -16.64 5.03 -21.07
C PRO A 360 -16.29 6.04 -22.16
N GLU A 361 -15.97 7.26 -21.77
CA GLU A 361 -15.53 8.31 -22.69
C GLU A 361 -14.02 8.20 -22.96
N LEU A 362 -13.64 8.23 -24.22
CA LEU A 362 -12.25 8.38 -24.67
C LEU A 362 -12.09 9.78 -25.25
N VAL A 363 -11.46 10.69 -24.47
CA VAL A 363 -11.46 12.12 -24.74
C VAL A 363 -10.12 12.55 -25.33
N LEU A 364 -10.14 12.96 -26.58
CA LEU A 364 -8.97 13.48 -27.29
C LEU A 364 -8.81 14.98 -27.03
N ILE A 365 -7.66 15.40 -26.52
CA ILE A 365 -7.40 16.76 -26.05
C ILE A 365 -6.06 17.25 -26.61
N PRO A 366 -5.89 18.54 -26.92
CA PRO A 366 -4.66 19.06 -27.54
C PRO A 366 -3.40 18.87 -26.67
N ASP A 367 -3.47 19.19 -25.37
CA ASP A 367 -2.33 19.16 -24.46
C ASP A 367 -2.74 18.99 -22.99
N GLU A 368 -1.76 18.96 -22.06
CA GLU A 368 -1.98 18.79 -20.64
C GLU A 368 -2.68 19.98 -19.97
N ALA A 369 -2.54 21.19 -20.48
CA ALA A 369 -3.23 22.37 -19.94
C ALA A 369 -4.73 22.30 -20.27
N GLU A 370 -5.08 21.92 -21.49
CA GLU A 370 -6.46 21.67 -21.89
C GLU A 370 -7.06 20.45 -21.16
N GLN A 371 -6.23 19.40 -20.90
CA GLN A 371 -6.63 18.27 -20.07
C GLN A 371 -7.05 18.75 -18.66
N ALA A 372 -6.25 19.60 -18.03
CA ALA A 372 -6.54 20.14 -16.71
C ALA A 372 -7.86 20.95 -16.70
N ARG A 373 -8.08 21.80 -17.71
CA ARG A 373 -9.31 22.59 -17.85
C ARG A 373 -10.54 21.72 -18.07
N TRP A 374 -10.43 20.72 -18.92
CA TRP A 374 -11.52 19.78 -19.21
C TRP A 374 -11.92 19.00 -17.98
N VAL A 375 -10.93 18.45 -17.25
CA VAL A 375 -11.18 17.69 -16.02
C VAL A 375 -11.86 18.57 -14.96
N ALA A 376 -11.35 19.79 -14.73
CA ALA A 376 -11.96 20.72 -13.78
C ALA A 376 -13.40 21.08 -14.16
N ASN A 377 -13.71 21.28 -15.45
CA ASN A 377 -15.07 21.52 -15.94
C ASN A 377 -15.96 20.30 -15.65
N ARG A 378 -15.49 19.08 -16.03
CA ARG A 378 -16.28 17.85 -15.87
C ARG A 378 -16.54 17.53 -14.39
N VAL A 379 -15.57 17.79 -13.52
CA VAL A 379 -15.72 17.63 -12.07
C VAL A 379 -16.83 18.56 -11.53
N LEU A 380 -16.87 19.81 -11.99
CA LEU A 380 -17.92 20.76 -11.57
C LEU A 380 -19.29 20.38 -12.15
N GLU A 381 -19.38 19.98 -13.42
CA GLU A 381 -20.62 19.47 -14.03
C GLU A 381 -21.18 18.27 -13.26
N HIS A 382 -20.33 17.34 -12.85
CA HIS A 382 -20.73 16.20 -11.99
C HIS A 382 -21.21 16.68 -10.61
N ARG A 383 -20.53 17.65 -10.00
CA ARG A 383 -20.95 18.22 -8.73
C ARG A 383 -22.32 18.90 -8.84
N GLU A 384 -22.55 19.67 -9.89
CA GLU A 384 -23.84 20.30 -10.18
C GLU A 384 -24.95 19.27 -10.41
N SER A 385 -24.63 18.10 -10.97
CA SER A 385 -25.55 16.97 -11.13
C SER A 385 -25.76 16.16 -9.83
N GLY A 386 -25.16 16.58 -8.70
CA GLY A 386 -25.34 15.98 -7.37
C GLY A 386 -24.27 14.95 -6.97
N ILE A 387 -23.22 14.76 -7.78
CA ILE A 387 -22.10 13.87 -7.42
C ILE A 387 -21.09 14.66 -6.59
N LYS A 388 -20.95 14.32 -5.31
CA LYS A 388 -20.01 14.98 -4.40
C LYS A 388 -18.57 14.88 -4.95
N LEU A 389 -17.70 15.84 -4.63
CA LEU A 389 -16.29 15.82 -5.01
C LEU A 389 -15.59 14.56 -4.50
N LYS A 390 -15.81 14.16 -3.26
CA LYS A 390 -15.25 12.91 -2.66
C LYS A 390 -15.74 11.62 -3.31
N ALA A 391 -16.79 11.67 -4.13
CA ALA A 391 -17.25 10.56 -4.95
C ALA A 391 -16.61 10.57 -6.36
N GLN A 392 -15.70 11.49 -6.63
CA GLN A 392 -14.96 11.62 -7.87
C GLN A 392 -13.46 11.48 -7.63
N ALA A 393 -12.75 10.86 -8.56
CA ALA A 393 -11.31 10.71 -8.49
C ALA A 393 -10.63 10.99 -9.82
N VAL A 394 -9.43 11.58 -9.74
CA VAL A 394 -8.52 11.75 -10.88
C VAL A 394 -7.32 10.86 -10.66
N LEU A 395 -7.09 9.93 -11.57
CA LEU A 395 -6.05 8.93 -11.49
C LEU A 395 -4.95 9.19 -12.51
N PHE A 396 -3.70 8.98 -12.10
CA PHE A 396 -2.53 9.18 -12.93
C PHE A 396 -1.43 8.16 -12.63
N ARG A 397 -0.52 7.94 -13.60
CA ARG A 397 0.56 6.96 -13.48
C ARG A 397 1.64 7.38 -12.48
N THR A 398 2.04 8.64 -12.49
CA THR A 398 3.03 9.23 -11.57
C THR A 398 2.51 10.54 -10.99
N ALA A 399 2.96 10.89 -9.78
CA ALA A 399 2.52 12.09 -9.07
C ALA A 399 2.79 13.40 -9.84
N THR A 400 3.74 13.40 -10.75
CA THR A 400 4.07 14.59 -11.58
C THR A 400 3.02 14.89 -12.66
N HIS A 401 2.23 13.88 -13.07
CA HIS A 401 1.22 14.06 -14.12
C HIS A 401 0.01 14.87 -13.66
N SER A 402 -0.18 15.10 -12.37
CA SER A 402 -1.27 15.95 -11.83
C SER A 402 -0.91 17.42 -11.72
N ALA A 403 0.35 17.83 -11.95
CA ALA A 403 0.83 19.18 -11.63
C ALA A 403 0.02 20.30 -12.34
N ALA A 404 -0.28 20.15 -13.63
CA ALA A 404 -1.09 21.11 -14.37
C ALA A 404 -2.52 21.19 -13.82
N LEU A 405 -3.09 20.05 -13.44
CA LEU A 405 -4.43 19.98 -12.86
C LEU A 405 -4.47 20.61 -11.46
N GLU A 406 -3.47 20.39 -10.62
CA GLU A 406 -3.39 21.00 -9.29
C GLU A 406 -3.43 22.53 -9.37
N LEU A 407 -2.67 23.12 -10.31
CA LEU A 407 -2.70 24.57 -10.54
C LEU A 407 -4.09 25.04 -10.99
N GLU A 408 -4.76 24.31 -11.87
CA GLU A 408 -6.09 24.66 -12.36
C GLU A 408 -7.16 24.53 -11.26
N LEU A 409 -7.08 23.50 -10.40
CA LEU A 409 -7.98 23.33 -9.25
C LEU A 409 -7.82 24.46 -8.23
N VAL A 410 -6.57 24.84 -7.90
CA VAL A 410 -6.27 25.99 -7.02
C VAL A 410 -6.83 27.27 -7.61
N ARG A 411 -6.61 27.53 -8.91
CA ARG A 411 -7.12 28.72 -9.62
C ARG A 411 -8.64 28.84 -9.54
N ARG A 412 -9.36 27.70 -9.51
CA ARG A 412 -10.83 27.65 -9.44
C ARG A 412 -11.38 27.47 -8.03
N ASN A 413 -10.54 27.45 -6.99
CA ASN A 413 -10.92 27.17 -5.61
C ASN A 413 -11.67 25.83 -5.46
N ILE A 414 -11.26 24.79 -6.19
CA ILE A 414 -11.81 23.45 -6.03
C ILE A 414 -10.95 22.72 -5.01
N PRO A 415 -11.49 22.34 -3.83
CA PRO A 415 -10.73 21.62 -2.81
C PRO A 415 -10.38 20.22 -3.28
N PHE A 416 -9.17 19.78 -3.02
CA PHE A 416 -8.70 18.45 -3.37
C PHE A 416 -7.72 17.89 -2.34
N VAL A 417 -7.62 16.56 -2.31
CA VAL A 417 -6.61 15.81 -1.55
C VAL A 417 -5.84 14.93 -2.51
N LYS A 418 -4.51 14.92 -2.40
CA LYS A 418 -3.62 14.12 -3.22
C LYS A 418 -3.06 12.95 -2.44
N PHE A 419 -3.24 11.73 -2.95
CA PHE A 419 -2.64 10.51 -2.43
C PHE A 419 -1.45 10.08 -3.31
N GLY A 420 -0.33 9.70 -2.66
CA GLY A 420 0.90 9.30 -3.36
C GLY A 420 1.99 10.37 -3.36
N GLY A 421 2.18 11.05 -2.22
CA GLY A 421 3.31 11.95 -1.92
C GLY A 421 4.21 11.39 -0.80
N LEU A 422 5.02 12.24 -0.18
CA LEU A 422 5.79 11.91 1.03
C LEU A 422 4.83 11.42 2.12
N LYS A 423 5.14 10.27 2.69
CA LYS A 423 4.30 9.69 3.75
C LYS A 423 4.49 10.51 5.02
N PHE A 424 3.42 10.66 5.81
CA PHE A 424 3.42 11.35 7.11
C PHE A 424 4.63 10.96 7.99
N LEU A 425 4.98 9.67 8.03
CA LEU A 425 6.12 9.19 8.80
C LEU A 425 7.49 9.44 8.16
N GLU A 426 7.54 9.85 6.91
CA GLU A 426 8.78 10.21 6.21
C GLU A 426 9.15 11.69 6.47
N ALA A 427 8.22 12.46 7.06
CA ALA A 427 8.47 13.84 7.45
C ALA A 427 9.58 13.92 8.52
N THR A 428 10.52 14.84 8.32
CA THR A 428 11.73 14.96 9.15
C THR A 428 11.39 15.08 10.63
N HIS A 429 10.46 15.96 11.00
CA HIS A 429 10.05 16.19 12.39
C HIS A 429 9.40 14.97 13.06
N ILE A 430 8.65 14.16 12.31
CA ILE A 430 8.10 12.90 12.81
C ILE A 430 9.21 11.88 13.03
N LYS A 431 10.15 11.75 12.09
CA LYS A 431 11.32 10.87 12.24
C LYS A 431 12.21 11.27 13.41
N ASP A 432 12.39 12.56 13.65
CA ASP A 432 13.17 13.08 14.77
C ASP A 432 12.54 12.68 16.10
N LEU A 433 11.23 12.89 16.26
CA LEU A 433 10.49 12.49 17.46
C LEU A 433 10.51 10.97 17.68
N LEU A 434 10.23 10.19 16.63
CA LEU A 434 10.26 8.72 16.70
C LEU A 434 11.66 8.20 17.03
N SER A 435 12.72 8.90 16.63
CA SER A 435 14.10 8.53 16.98
C SER A 435 14.36 8.60 18.48
N LEU A 436 13.73 9.52 19.22
CA LEU A 436 13.81 9.56 20.68
C LEU A 436 13.19 8.31 21.32
N LEU A 437 11.98 7.91 20.88
CA LEU A 437 11.31 6.71 21.39
C LEU A 437 12.08 5.42 21.03
N ARG A 438 12.60 5.34 19.80
CA ARG A 438 13.40 4.19 19.34
C ARG A 438 14.70 4.07 20.11
N PHE A 439 15.42 5.18 20.32
CA PHE A 439 16.69 5.18 21.04
C PHE A 439 16.52 4.83 22.51
N THR A 440 15.46 5.29 23.18
CA THR A 440 15.17 4.91 24.56
C THR A 440 14.76 3.44 24.70
N GLN A 441 14.17 2.85 23.69
CA GLN A 441 13.81 1.43 23.66
C GLN A 441 15.01 0.54 23.30
N ASN A 442 15.79 0.92 22.31
CA ASN A 442 17.01 0.23 21.85
C ASN A 442 18.14 1.24 21.64
N PRO A 443 18.94 1.54 22.69
CA PRO A 443 20.07 2.45 22.59
C PRO A 443 21.14 2.00 21.58
N GLY A 444 21.23 0.69 21.30
CA GLY A 444 22.12 0.12 20.27
C GLY A 444 21.79 0.56 18.84
N GLY A 445 20.57 1.04 18.60
CA GLY A 445 20.11 1.55 17.31
C GLY A 445 20.84 2.82 16.87
N ARG A 446 21.99 2.67 16.20
CA ARG A 446 22.91 3.76 15.86
C ARG A 446 22.26 4.85 15.00
N ILE A 447 21.34 4.50 14.10
CA ILE A 447 20.65 5.47 13.22
C ILE A 447 19.76 6.41 14.04
N ALA A 448 18.91 5.84 14.91
CA ALA A 448 18.06 6.65 15.78
C ALA A 448 18.89 7.54 16.72
N GLY A 449 19.91 6.97 17.34
CA GLY A 449 20.83 7.73 18.21
C GLY A 449 21.58 8.85 17.49
N PHE A 450 22.09 8.59 16.28
CA PHE A 450 22.81 9.59 15.49
C PHE A 450 21.91 10.76 15.09
N ARG A 451 20.69 10.49 14.65
CA ARG A 451 19.70 11.51 14.31
C ARG A 451 19.32 12.34 15.55
N LEU A 452 19.01 11.68 16.65
CA LEU A 452 18.59 12.29 17.90
C LEU A 452 19.66 13.23 18.50
N LEU A 453 20.90 12.76 18.55
CA LEU A 453 22.02 13.54 19.13
C LEU A 453 22.30 14.81 18.35
N GLN A 454 22.09 14.82 17.04
CA GLN A 454 22.29 16.00 16.19
C GLN A 454 21.18 17.06 16.35
N LEU A 455 20.09 16.75 17.01
CA LEU A 455 19.07 17.74 17.38
C LEU A 455 19.57 18.68 18.48
N ILE A 456 20.59 18.26 19.27
CA ILE A 456 21.10 19.03 20.39
C ILE A 456 22.11 20.06 19.87
N PRO A 457 21.89 21.38 20.10
CA PRO A 457 22.82 22.42 19.68
C PRO A 457 24.23 22.17 20.23
N GLY A 458 25.23 22.23 19.36
CA GLY A 458 26.63 22.00 19.76
C GLY A 458 27.10 20.54 19.71
N ILE A 459 26.19 19.57 19.38
CA ILE A 459 26.54 18.18 19.12
C ILE A 459 26.56 17.95 17.61
N GLY A 460 27.75 17.97 17.01
CA GLY A 460 27.95 17.65 15.62
C GLY A 460 28.18 16.14 15.36
N PRO A 461 28.30 15.71 14.09
CA PRO A 461 28.46 14.31 13.72
C PRO A 461 29.58 13.56 14.42
N THR A 462 30.75 14.22 14.63
CA THR A 462 31.90 13.63 15.30
C THR A 462 31.64 13.35 16.78
N ILE A 463 30.94 14.26 17.48
CA ILE A 463 30.61 14.10 18.89
C ILE A 463 29.53 13.06 19.06
N ALA A 464 28.50 13.08 18.19
CA ALA A 464 27.45 12.07 18.14
C ALA A 464 28.04 10.66 17.92
N GLY A 465 28.99 10.51 16.98
CA GLY A 465 29.71 9.27 16.76
C GLY A 465 30.41 8.75 18.01
N ARG A 466 31.16 9.60 18.71
CA ARG A 466 31.85 9.24 19.96
C ARG A 466 30.89 8.82 21.08
N ILE A 467 29.75 9.46 21.22
CA ILE A 467 28.71 9.07 22.19
C ILE A 467 28.16 7.68 21.84
N LEU A 468 27.87 7.45 20.58
CA LEU A 468 27.36 6.14 20.11
C LEU A 468 28.40 5.03 20.22
N ASP A 469 29.70 5.34 20.14
CA ASP A 469 30.75 4.37 20.38
C ASP A 469 30.80 3.97 21.87
N LEU A 470 30.53 4.89 22.80
CA LEU A 470 30.36 4.58 24.22
C LEU A 470 29.11 3.71 24.48
N VAL A 471 28.02 4.01 23.79
CA VAL A 471 26.78 3.20 23.84
C VAL A 471 27.05 1.78 23.35
N ALA A 472 27.74 1.63 22.24
CA ALA A 472 28.07 0.31 21.66
C ALA A 472 29.01 -0.54 22.54
N ALA A 473 29.81 0.09 23.39
CA ALA A 473 30.68 -0.58 24.36
C ALA A 473 29.97 -1.00 25.66
N ALA A 474 28.70 -0.62 25.85
CA ALA A 474 27.93 -0.93 27.05
C ALA A 474 27.45 -2.39 27.05
N SER A 475 27.33 -2.98 28.24
CA SER A 475 26.90 -4.38 28.41
C SER A 475 25.44 -4.63 28.13
N ASP A 476 24.60 -3.63 28.34
CA ASP A 476 23.16 -3.68 28.17
C ASP A 476 22.54 -2.31 27.94
N ALA A 477 21.25 -2.25 27.68
CA ALA A 477 20.53 -1.02 27.38
C ALA A 477 20.55 -0.01 28.56
N GLN A 478 20.54 -0.49 29.80
CA GLN A 478 20.60 0.38 30.98
C GLN A 478 22.00 1.00 31.14
N ALA A 479 23.05 0.21 30.98
CA ALA A 479 24.43 0.69 30.97
C ALA A 479 24.66 1.67 29.80
N ALA A 480 24.07 1.45 28.66
CA ALA A 480 24.14 2.34 27.50
C ALA A 480 23.54 3.73 27.80
N LEU A 481 22.33 3.79 28.34
CA LEU A 481 21.71 5.06 28.75
C LEU A 481 22.48 5.75 29.87
N ALA A 482 23.03 4.99 30.82
CA ALA A 482 23.90 5.53 31.88
C ALA A 482 25.20 6.12 31.29
N ALA A 483 25.80 5.50 30.28
CA ALA A 483 26.98 6.03 29.60
C ALA A 483 26.68 7.35 28.89
N VAL A 484 25.50 7.49 28.26
CA VAL A 484 25.02 8.75 27.67
C VAL A 484 24.91 9.84 28.79
N ALA A 485 24.26 9.52 29.90
CA ALA A 485 24.07 10.46 31.01
C ALA A 485 25.39 10.91 31.63
N ALA A 486 26.37 10.02 31.68
CA ALA A 486 27.72 10.31 32.23
C ALA A 486 28.61 11.10 31.25
N PHE A 487 28.26 11.24 29.98
CA PHE A 487 29.03 11.95 28.97
C PHE A 487 29.07 13.45 29.31
N LYS A 488 30.25 14.05 29.20
CA LYS A 488 30.46 15.51 29.41
C LYS A 488 30.33 16.22 28.05
N PRO A 489 29.22 16.91 27.79
CA PRO A 489 29.01 17.60 26.52
C PRO A 489 29.91 18.87 26.45
N PRO A 490 30.12 19.43 25.24
CA PRO A 490 30.69 20.76 25.07
C PRO A 490 29.89 21.82 25.84
N ALA A 491 30.54 22.90 26.28
CA ALA A 491 29.89 23.96 27.05
C ALA A 491 28.63 24.54 26.32
N ALA A 492 28.69 24.64 24.99
CA ALA A 492 27.59 25.12 24.17
C ALA A 492 26.35 24.21 24.20
N ALA A 493 26.50 22.93 24.49
CA ALA A 493 25.43 21.95 24.55
C ALA A 493 24.93 21.67 25.99
N ALA A 494 25.57 22.21 27.01
CA ALA A 494 25.34 21.76 28.39
C ALA A 494 23.90 21.94 28.90
N GLY A 495 23.19 22.99 28.47
CA GLY A 495 21.80 23.26 28.86
C GLY A 495 20.85 22.25 28.25
N ASP A 496 20.91 22.10 26.92
CA ASP A 496 20.05 21.16 26.17
C ASP A 496 20.40 19.70 26.49
N TRP A 497 21.67 19.41 26.80
CA TRP A 497 22.11 18.09 27.22
C TRP A 497 21.45 17.63 28.52
N ARG A 498 21.26 18.51 29.47
CA ARG A 498 20.58 18.17 30.72
C ARG A 498 19.13 17.79 30.47
N ALA A 499 18.41 18.62 29.72
CA ALA A 499 17.02 18.32 29.31
C ALA A 499 16.90 17.02 28.51
N PHE A 500 17.92 16.73 27.69
CA PHE A 500 18.00 15.48 26.94
C PHE A 500 18.18 14.27 27.88
N VAL A 501 19.06 14.32 28.83
CA VAL A 501 19.27 13.25 29.83
C VAL A 501 18.01 13.03 30.66
N ASP A 502 17.37 14.11 31.11
CA ASP A 502 16.13 14.05 31.90
C ASP A 502 15.01 13.34 31.13
N VAL A 503 14.83 13.63 29.83
CA VAL A 503 13.82 12.97 29.02
C VAL A 503 14.17 11.50 28.73
N LEU A 504 15.45 11.16 28.51
CA LEU A 504 15.89 9.78 28.37
C LEU A 504 15.57 8.94 29.61
N GLU A 505 15.81 9.49 30.80
CA GLU A 505 15.47 8.83 32.06
C GLU A 505 13.94 8.66 32.24
N ALA A 506 13.19 9.70 31.91
CA ALA A 506 11.74 9.67 32.01
C ALA A 506 11.11 8.60 31.06
N LEU A 507 11.69 8.43 29.86
CA LEU A 507 11.20 7.52 28.84
C LEU A 507 11.83 6.12 28.87
N ARG A 508 12.77 5.83 29.77
CA ARG A 508 13.39 4.49 29.83
C ARG A 508 12.35 3.41 30.14
N PRO A 509 12.50 2.19 29.59
CA PRO A 509 11.60 1.08 29.88
C PRO A 509 11.50 0.82 31.39
N GLY A 510 10.26 0.70 31.91
CA GLY A 510 10.01 0.50 33.34
C GLY A 510 10.07 1.76 34.20
N SER A 511 10.16 2.97 33.60
CA SER A 511 10.05 4.24 34.32
C SER A 511 8.66 4.39 34.94
N VAL A 512 8.61 5.03 36.12
CA VAL A 512 7.34 5.36 36.79
C VAL A 512 6.79 6.73 36.39
N HIS A 513 7.50 7.48 35.56
CA HIS A 513 7.17 8.88 35.25
C HIS A 513 5.98 9.01 34.29
N ALA A 514 5.81 8.09 33.37
CA ALA A 514 4.62 8.03 32.52
C ALA A 514 4.38 6.59 32.01
N ALA A 515 3.11 6.25 31.85
CA ALA A 515 2.71 5.04 31.14
C ALA A 515 2.33 5.41 29.70
N TRP A 516 2.45 4.43 28.78
CA TRP A 516 1.96 4.60 27.42
C TRP A 516 0.44 4.89 27.41
N PRO A 517 -0.09 5.86 26.60
CA PRO A 517 0.61 6.67 25.59
C PRO A 517 1.14 8.03 26.09
N ALA A 518 1.08 8.35 27.40
CA ALA A 518 1.54 9.63 27.94
C ALA A 518 3.06 9.86 27.74
N GLU A 519 3.84 8.79 27.56
CA GLU A 519 5.26 8.88 27.18
C GLU A 519 5.49 9.70 25.91
N LEU A 520 4.57 9.60 24.93
CA LEU A 520 4.70 10.35 23.67
C LEU A 520 4.48 11.84 23.88
N ALA A 521 3.60 12.24 24.79
CA ALA A 521 3.42 13.65 25.13
C ALA A 521 4.71 14.25 25.75
N LEU A 522 5.38 13.52 26.65
CA LEU A 522 6.69 13.93 27.20
C LEU A 522 7.75 14.07 26.10
N ALA A 523 7.76 13.15 25.14
CA ALA A 523 8.66 13.23 24.00
C ALA A 523 8.36 14.46 23.12
N CYS A 524 7.09 14.79 22.89
CA CYS A 524 6.67 15.99 22.16
C CYS A 524 7.10 17.27 22.89
N ASP A 525 6.88 17.36 24.19
CA ASP A 525 7.26 18.52 25.02
C ASP A 525 8.77 18.80 24.93
N TRP A 526 9.59 17.74 24.96
CA TRP A 526 11.04 17.88 24.77
C TRP A 526 11.40 18.31 23.34
N TYR A 527 10.71 17.79 22.34
CA TYR A 527 11.03 18.04 20.93
C TYR A 527 10.56 19.41 20.43
N LEU A 528 9.49 19.98 20.99
CA LEU A 528 8.85 21.21 20.50
C LEU A 528 9.82 22.42 20.39
N PRO A 529 10.73 22.70 21.36
CA PRO A 529 11.73 23.76 21.21
C PRO A 529 12.70 23.51 20.04
N HIS A 530 13.05 22.25 19.78
CA HIS A 530 13.92 21.88 18.67
C HIS A 530 13.17 22.07 17.33
N LEU A 531 11.90 21.71 17.27
CA LEU A 531 11.03 21.93 16.11
C LEU A 531 10.97 23.41 15.74
N GLN A 532 10.71 24.27 16.73
CA GLN A 532 10.65 25.73 16.54
C GLN A 532 11.98 26.32 16.05
N ARG A 533 13.09 25.76 16.47
CA ARG A 533 14.44 26.20 16.06
C ARG A 533 14.80 25.73 14.65
N LEU A 534 14.33 24.54 14.23
CA LEU A 534 14.76 23.88 12.99
C LEU A 534 13.86 24.19 11.80
N HIS A 535 12.61 24.63 12.03
CA HIS A 535 11.61 24.78 10.99
C HIS A 535 10.85 26.10 11.10
N ASP A 536 10.81 26.87 10.01
CA ASP A 536 10.06 28.13 9.95
C ASP A 536 8.52 27.90 10.03
N ASP A 537 8.04 26.71 9.66
CA ASP A 537 6.65 26.28 9.68
C ASP A 537 6.31 25.41 10.91
N ALA A 538 6.97 25.65 12.04
CA ALA A 538 6.86 24.83 13.25
C ALA A 538 5.42 24.69 13.77
N GLU A 539 4.59 25.74 13.67
CA GLU A 539 3.19 25.70 14.10
C GLU A 539 2.38 24.67 13.30
N VAL A 540 2.60 24.60 11.98
CA VAL A 540 1.93 23.60 11.12
C VAL A 540 2.40 22.19 11.43
N ARG A 541 3.72 22.02 11.68
CA ARG A 541 4.31 20.73 12.02
C ARG A 541 3.93 20.23 13.41
N ALA A 542 3.64 21.14 14.34
CA ALA A 542 3.15 20.78 15.67
C ALA A 542 1.78 20.04 15.60
N ILE A 543 0.95 20.39 14.63
CA ILE A 543 -0.33 19.68 14.39
C ILE A 543 -0.09 18.20 14.04
N ASP A 544 0.99 17.91 13.28
CA ASP A 544 1.36 16.53 12.95
C ASP A 544 1.80 15.75 14.21
N LEU A 545 2.45 16.40 15.16
CA LEU A 545 2.82 15.78 16.44
C LEU A 545 1.57 15.45 17.27
N ASP A 546 0.59 16.35 17.31
CA ASP A 546 -0.70 16.09 17.98
C ASP A 546 -1.44 14.92 17.36
N GLN A 547 -1.41 14.80 16.03
CA GLN A 547 -1.99 13.65 15.32
C GLN A 547 -1.27 12.34 15.69
N LEU A 548 0.05 12.38 15.83
CA LEU A 548 0.83 11.21 16.24
C LEU A 548 0.44 10.76 17.65
N VAL A 549 0.21 11.71 18.58
CA VAL A 549 -0.26 11.43 19.95
C VAL A 549 -1.65 10.77 19.93
N HIS A 550 -2.57 11.27 19.10
CA HIS A 550 -3.89 10.66 18.93
C HIS A 550 -3.82 9.24 18.36
N LEU A 551 -2.95 9.04 17.37
CA LEU A 551 -2.70 7.71 16.81
C LEU A 551 -2.17 6.73 17.88
N ALA A 552 -1.24 7.19 18.71
CA ALA A 552 -0.60 6.38 19.75
C ALA A 552 -1.59 5.83 20.79
N ALA A 553 -2.68 6.56 21.07
CA ALA A 553 -3.72 6.13 22.01
C ALA A 553 -4.45 4.84 21.57
N GLY A 554 -4.38 4.48 20.28
CA GLY A 554 -4.94 3.23 19.76
C GLY A 554 -4.07 1.97 20.00
N TYR A 555 -2.89 2.11 20.60
CA TYR A 555 -1.93 1.00 20.79
C TYR A 555 -1.73 0.68 22.26
N ALA A 556 -1.55 -0.62 22.55
CA ALA A 556 -1.43 -1.09 23.91
C ALA A 556 -0.05 -0.81 24.55
N SER A 557 1.01 -0.62 23.74
CA SER A 557 2.37 -0.34 24.22
C SER A 557 3.17 0.44 23.18
N ARG A 558 4.25 1.09 23.63
CA ARG A 558 5.23 1.79 22.79
C ARG A 558 5.86 0.87 21.75
N GLU A 559 6.26 -0.34 22.15
CA GLU A 559 6.87 -1.33 21.25
C GLU A 559 5.92 -1.68 20.10
N ARG A 560 4.67 -1.96 20.45
CA ARG A 560 3.65 -2.26 19.45
C ARG A 560 3.37 -1.06 18.55
N PHE A 561 3.31 0.14 19.11
CA PHE A 561 3.16 1.36 18.33
C PHE A 561 4.31 1.56 17.34
N LEU A 562 5.56 1.51 17.81
CA LEU A 562 6.74 1.70 16.96
C LEU A 562 6.84 0.64 15.86
N ALA A 563 6.59 -0.63 16.20
CA ALA A 563 6.58 -1.71 15.23
C ALA A 563 5.49 -1.53 14.18
N GLU A 564 4.24 -1.31 14.63
CA GLU A 564 3.10 -1.26 13.73
C GLU A 564 3.06 0.02 12.88
N ILE A 565 3.44 1.19 13.43
CA ILE A 565 3.48 2.44 12.65
C ILE A 565 4.58 2.42 11.59
N THR A 566 5.71 1.72 11.88
CA THR A 566 6.79 1.53 10.92
C THR A 566 6.32 0.63 9.76
N LEU A 567 5.62 -0.45 10.06
CA LEU A 567 5.19 -1.45 9.07
C LEU A 567 4.08 -0.94 8.13
N ASP A 568 3.21 -0.06 8.59
CA ASP A 568 2.08 0.47 7.82
C ASP A 568 1.81 1.93 8.18
N PRO A 569 2.58 2.85 7.60
CA PRO A 569 2.43 4.27 7.86
C PRO A 569 1.05 4.79 7.42
N PRO A 570 0.45 5.76 8.14
CA PRO A 570 -0.78 6.41 7.72
C PRO A 570 -0.66 6.97 6.30
N GLU A 571 -1.67 6.72 5.46
CA GLU A 571 -1.65 7.12 4.04
C GLU A 571 -1.89 8.62 3.80
N ALA A 572 -2.11 9.42 4.85
CA ALA A 572 -2.41 10.84 4.71
C ALA A 572 -1.15 11.61 4.27
N THR A 573 -1.25 12.27 3.14
CA THR A 573 -0.18 13.11 2.61
C THR A 573 -0.73 14.31 1.89
N SER A 574 -0.37 15.50 2.27
CA SER A 574 0.10 16.55 1.37
C SER A 574 0.50 17.81 2.13
N ASP A 575 1.68 18.34 1.79
CA ASP A 575 2.23 19.61 2.29
C ASP A 575 1.45 20.86 1.81
N ARG A 576 0.41 20.71 0.99
CA ARG A 576 -0.35 21.82 0.39
C ARG A 576 -1.87 21.74 0.53
N ALA A 577 -2.40 20.58 0.89
CA ALA A 577 -3.79 20.45 1.28
C ALA A 577 -3.80 20.36 2.79
N GLY A 578 -4.30 21.36 3.49
CA GLY A 578 -4.58 21.26 4.91
C GLY A 578 -5.28 19.94 5.21
N VAL A 579 -5.16 19.42 6.45
CA VAL A 579 -5.82 18.19 6.87
C VAL A 579 -7.29 18.32 6.48
N PRO A 580 -7.84 17.45 5.60
CA PRO A 580 -9.23 17.55 5.24
C PRO A 580 -10.04 17.28 6.51
N LEU A 581 -10.80 18.26 6.94
CA LEU A 581 -11.82 18.03 7.94
C LEU A 581 -12.73 16.95 7.37
N LEU A 582 -13.00 15.89 8.13
CA LEU A 582 -13.79 14.71 7.72
C LEU A 582 -15.15 15.07 7.10
N ASP A 583 -15.65 16.28 7.37
CA ASP A 583 -16.94 16.79 6.91
C ASP A 583 -16.85 17.62 5.61
N GLU A 584 -15.66 17.95 5.11
CA GLU A 584 -15.51 18.72 3.86
C GLU A 584 -15.63 17.84 2.61
N ASP A 585 -16.18 18.43 1.54
CA ASP A 585 -16.29 17.79 0.22
C ASP A 585 -15.10 18.20 -0.64
N TYR A 586 -14.21 17.25 -0.97
CA TYR A 586 -12.97 17.46 -1.72
C TYR A 586 -12.79 16.41 -2.82
N LEU A 587 -12.12 16.81 -3.92
CA LEU A 587 -11.76 15.92 -5.02
C LEU A 587 -10.57 15.02 -4.65
N ILE A 588 -10.61 13.77 -5.08
CA ILE A 588 -9.51 12.83 -4.87
C ILE A 588 -8.55 12.87 -6.06
N LEU A 589 -7.28 13.19 -5.80
CA LEU A 589 -6.17 13.02 -6.74
C LEU A 589 -5.32 11.83 -6.28
N SER A 590 -5.08 10.83 -7.14
CA SER A 590 -4.35 9.64 -6.72
C SER A 590 -3.53 9.02 -7.84
N THR A 591 -2.38 8.44 -7.49
CA THR A 591 -1.73 7.49 -8.42
C THR A 591 -2.61 6.26 -8.58
N ILE A 592 -2.53 5.59 -9.73
CA ILE A 592 -3.31 4.36 -9.98
C ILE A 592 -2.96 3.27 -8.94
N HIS A 593 -1.69 3.21 -8.50
CA HIS A 593 -1.27 2.26 -7.46
C HIS A 593 -1.95 2.51 -6.12
N SER A 594 -2.00 3.77 -5.67
CA SER A 594 -2.66 4.15 -4.41
C SER A 594 -4.20 4.05 -4.49
N ALA A 595 -4.77 4.09 -5.70
CA ALA A 595 -6.19 3.93 -5.94
C ALA A 595 -6.66 2.47 -5.85
N LYS A 596 -5.74 1.50 -5.78
CA LYS A 596 -6.11 0.08 -5.66
C LYS A 596 -6.90 -0.16 -4.37
N GLY A 597 -7.98 -0.92 -4.45
CA GLY A 597 -8.92 -1.14 -3.33
C GLY A 597 -10.01 -0.07 -3.18
N GLN A 598 -9.80 1.13 -3.71
CA GLN A 598 -10.78 2.23 -3.68
C GLN A 598 -11.78 2.14 -4.84
N GLU A 599 -12.86 2.97 -4.79
CA GLU A 599 -13.87 3.04 -5.84
C GLU A 599 -14.67 4.35 -5.76
N TRP A 600 -14.97 4.94 -6.92
CA TRP A 600 -15.67 6.22 -7.02
C TRP A 600 -16.78 6.18 -8.05
N THR A 601 -17.75 7.07 -7.90
CA THR A 601 -18.86 7.23 -8.86
C THR A 601 -18.31 7.67 -10.22
N SER A 602 -17.39 8.64 -10.23
CA SER A 602 -16.72 9.15 -11.43
C SER A 602 -15.22 9.02 -11.31
N VAL A 603 -14.57 8.53 -12.38
CA VAL A 603 -13.11 8.40 -12.47
C VAL A 603 -12.61 9.03 -13.75
N HIS A 604 -11.60 9.89 -13.62
CA HIS A 604 -10.87 10.52 -14.70
C HIS A 604 -9.44 9.98 -14.72
N VAL A 605 -8.99 9.39 -15.82
CA VAL A 605 -7.62 8.85 -15.96
C VAL A 605 -6.84 9.77 -16.88
N LEU A 606 -5.78 10.40 -16.35
CA LEU A 606 -4.93 11.34 -17.10
C LEU A 606 -3.90 10.60 -17.96
N ASN A 607 -3.50 11.24 -19.05
CA ASN A 607 -2.37 10.85 -19.89
C ASN A 607 -2.43 9.38 -20.35
N VAL A 608 -3.59 8.96 -20.90
CA VAL A 608 -3.78 7.60 -21.43
C VAL A 608 -3.11 7.49 -22.82
N VAL A 609 -1.80 7.69 -22.84
CA VAL A 609 -0.97 7.73 -24.04
C VAL A 609 0.27 6.86 -23.90
N ASP A 610 0.81 6.38 -25.01
CA ASP A 610 2.11 5.72 -25.04
C ASP A 610 3.20 6.67 -24.53
N GLY A 611 4.11 6.16 -23.69
CA GLY A 611 5.11 6.94 -22.96
C GLY A 611 4.70 7.33 -21.54
N CYS A 612 3.38 7.37 -21.26
CA CYS A 612 2.84 7.55 -19.91
C CYS A 612 2.16 6.29 -19.37
N LEU A 613 1.31 5.65 -20.18
CA LEU A 613 0.61 4.42 -19.86
C LEU A 613 0.45 3.55 -21.13
N PRO A 614 1.39 2.65 -21.44
CA PRO A 614 2.57 2.27 -20.63
C PRO A 614 3.61 3.38 -20.49
N SER A 615 4.32 3.35 -19.36
CA SER A 615 5.52 4.17 -19.17
C SER A 615 6.66 3.69 -20.08
N ASP A 616 7.43 4.60 -20.67
CA ASP A 616 8.61 4.24 -21.49
C ASP A 616 9.63 3.38 -20.72
N LEU A 617 9.71 3.58 -19.39
CA LEU A 617 10.61 2.81 -18.51
C LEU A 617 10.13 1.37 -18.26
N SER A 618 8.92 1.02 -18.64
CA SER A 618 8.28 -0.28 -18.38
C SER A 618 7.85 -0.97 -19.69
N THR A 619 8.66 -0.89 -20.72
CA THR A 619 8.39 -1.48 -22.05
C THR A 619 9.47 -2.47 -22.49
N GLY A 620 10.42 -2.80 -21.60
CA GLY A 620 11.57 -3.65 -21.91
C GLY A 620 11.22 -5.13 -22.07
N SER A 621 10.11 -5.60 -21.51
CA SER A 621 9.65 -6.99 -21.59
C SER A 621 8.14 -7.11 -21.72
N ASN A 622 7.66 -8.28 -22.19
CA ASN A 622 6.21 -8.56 -22.24
C ASN A 622 5.59 -8.58 -20.85
N ALA A 623 6.33 -9.02 -19.83
CA ALA A 623 5.84 -9.04 -18.45
C ALA A 623 5.58 -7.62 -17.92
N GLU A 624 6.48 -6.67 -18.21
CA GLU A 624 6.31 -5.25 -17.85
C GLU A 624 5.13 -4.62 -18.60
N LEU A 625 5.00 -4.92 -19.90
CA LEU A 625 3.86 -4.45 -20.69
C LEU A 625 2.53 -5.00 -20.17
N ASP A 626 2.48 -6.25 -19.74
CA ASP A 626 1.27 -6.82 -19.15
C ASP A 626 0.97 -6.24 -17.77
N GLU A 627 1.98 -5.86 -16.98
CA GLU A 627 1.76 -5.13 -15.72
C GLU A 627 1.19 -3.72 -15.97
N GLU A 628 1.72 -2.97 -16.92
CA GLU A 628 1.16 -1.67 -17.32
C GLU A 628 -0.27 -1.80 -17.88
N ARG A 629 -0.58 -2.90 -18.56
CA ARG A 629 -1.95 -3.22 -19.00
C ARG A 629 -2.88 -3.47 -17.79
N ARG A 630 -2.42 -4.23 -16.79
CA ARG A 630 -3.15 -4.42 -15.52
C ARG A 630 -3.34 -3.11 -14.79
N LEU A 631 -2.37 -2.20 -14.86
CA LEU A 631 -2.48 -0.88 -14.26
C LEU A 631 -3.61 -0.07 -14.90
N LEU A 632 -3.73 -0.06 -16.24
CA LEU A 632 -4.86 0.56 -16.92
C LEU A 632 -6.19 -0.13 -16.53
N TYR A 633 -6.23 -1.46 -16.49
CA TYR A 633 -7.40 -2.22 -16.04
C TYR A 633 -7.81 -1.86 -14.61
N VAL A 634 -6.84 -1.73 -13.69
CA VAL A 634 -7.11 -1.28 -12.31
C VAL A 634 -7.74 0.11 -12.33
N ALA A 635 -7.17 1.08 -13.07
CA ALA A 635 -7.72 2.43 -13.16
C ALA A 635 -9.18 2.43 -13.67
N MET A 636 -9.45 1.68 -14.74
CA MET A 636 -10.80 1.60 -15.35
C MET A 636 -11.82 0.98 -14.36
N THR A 637 -11.43 -0.08 -13.64
CA THR A 637 -12.30 -0.80 -12.70
C THR A 637 -12.50 -0.08 -11.36
N ARG A 638 -11.94 1.13 -11.16
CA ARG A 638 -12.27 1.98 -10.00
C ARG A 638 -13.57 2.73 -10.18
N ALA A 639 -14.04 2.89 -11.42
CA ALA A 639 -15.25 3.63 -11.76
C ALA A 639 -16.52 2.79 -11.48
N LYS A 640 -17.53 3.45 -10.90
CA LYS A 640 -18.88 2.89 -10.73
C LYS A 640 -19.77 3.21 -11.93
N ASP A 641 -19.93 4.48 -12.27
CA ASP A 641 -20.92 4.96 -13.24
C ASP A 641 -20.30 5.74 -14.39
N TYR A 642 -19.21 6.49 -14.14
CA TYR A 642 -18.58 7.38 -15.12
C TYR A 642 -17.09 7.08 -15.19
N LEU A 643 -16.62 6.82 -16.41
CA LEU A 643 -15.20 6.62 -16.68
C LEU A 643 -14.78 7.49 -17.88
N HIS A 644 -13.77 8.33 -17.65
CA HIS A 644 -13.18 9.22 -18.64
C HIS A 644 -11.70 8.89 -18.80
N LEU A 645 -11.29 8.49 -19.99
CA LEU A 645 -9.90 8.23 -20.36
C LEU A 645 -9.42 9.39 -21.22
N ILE A 646 -8.43 10.18 -20.73
CA ILE A 646 -8.04 11.41 -21.36
C ILE A 646 -6.72 11.22 -22.11
N VAL A 647 -6.72 11.61 -23.39
CA VAL A 647 -5.64 11.37 -24.35
C VAL A 647 -5.12 12.72 -24.85
N PRO A 648 -4.15 13.38 -24.19
CA PRO A 648 -3.50 14.57 -24.71
C PRO A 648 -2.67 14.21 -25.94
N GLN A 649 -2.78 15.03 -27.00
CA GLN A 649 -1.99 14.87 -28.24
C GLN A 649 -0.54 15.34 -28.06
N LYS A 650 -0.30 16.23 -27.10
CA LYS A 650 1.03 16.70 -26.72
C LYS A 650 1.20 16.59 -25.20
N PHE A 651 2.31 16.07 -24.76
CA PHE A 651 2.64 16.05 -23.33
C PHE A 651 4.12 16.40 -23.09
N PHE A 652 4.44 16.84 -21.87
CA PHE A 652 5.74 17.35 -21.50
C PHE A 652 6.65 16.25 -20.96
N ILE A 653 7.87 16.12 -21.52
CA ILE A 653 8.90 15.19 -21.04
C ILE A 653 10.04 15.95 -20.35
N LYS A 654 10.32 15.64 -19.09
CA LYS A 654 11.37 16.29 -18.28
C LYS A 654 12.80 15.95 -18.73
N GLN A 655 13.02 14.85 -19.42
CA GLN A 655 14.35 14.29 -19.71
C GLN A 655 14.93 14.70 -21.07
N GLN A 656 14.24 15.50 -21.86
CA GLN A 656 14.82 16.00 -23.10
C GLN A 656 15.84 17.13 -22.85
N SER A 657 16.88 17.20 -23.75
CA SER A 657 17.94 18.20 -23.69
C SER A 657 17.41 19.63 -23.60
N ARG A 658 18.16 20.55 -22.99
CA ARG A 658 17.80 21.95 -22.77
C ARG A 658 17.53 22.78 -24.06
N LEU A 659 17.80 22.21 -25.22
CA LEU A 659 17.66 22.84 -26.53
C LEU A 659 16.60 22.07 -27.34
N GLY A 660 15.36 22.56 -27.35
CA GLY A 660 14.27 22.01 -28.17
C GLY A 660 12.89 22.11 -27.50
N ASP A 661 11.84 21.83 -28.27
CA ASP A 661 10.48 21.71 -27.77
C ASP A 661 10.40 20.44 -26.91
N ARG A 662 10.05 20.63 -25.63
CA ARG A 662 9.95 19.52 -24.65
C ARG A 662 8.62 18.77 -24.76
N HIS A 663 7.78 19.10 -25.74
CA HIS A 663 6.54 18.41 -26.00
C HIS A 663 6.75 17.34 -27.05
N VAL A 664 6.23 16.16 -26.76
CA VAL A 664 6.19 15.04 -27.70
C VAL A 664 4.76 14.83 -28.15
N LEU A 665 4.58 14.59 -29.46
CA LEU A 665 3.30 14.15 -30.00
C LEU A 665 3.05 12.73 -29.52
N ALA A 666 1.94 12.55 -28.79
CA ALA A 666 1.56 11.27 -28.23
C ALA A 666 0.51 10.57 -29.07
N SER A 667 0.65 9.25 -29.21
CA SER A 667 -0.43 8.40 -29.68
C SER A 667 -1.24 7.89 -28.48
N ARG A 668 -2.52 7.61 -28.73
CA ARG A 668 -3.34 6.88 -27.76
C ARG A 668 -2.60 5.60 -27.31
N THR A 669 -2.74 5.24 -26.04
CA THR A 669 -2.15 4.01 -25.49
C THR A 669 -2.37 2.79 -26.39
N ARG A 670 -1.32 2.02 -26.61
CA ARG A 670 -1.36 0.74 -27.36
C ARG A 670 -2.28 -0.30 -26.74
N PHE A 671 -2.68 -0.13 -25.50
CA PHE A 671 -3.60 -1.03 -24.81
C PHE A 671 -5.06 -0.90 -25.26
N ILE A 672 -5.42 0.22 -25.89
CA ILE A 672 -6.75 0.42 -26.50
C ILE A 672 -6.59 0.37 -28.02
N THR A 673 -6.71 -0.82 -28.57
CA THR A 673 -6.61 -1.05 -30.02
C THR A 673 -7.82 -0.47 -30.80
N THR A 674 -7.69 -0.34 -32.11
CA THR A 674 -8.80 0.14 -32.96
C THR A 674 -10.04 -0.74 -32.84
N GLY A 675 -9.89 -2.06 -32.71
CA GLY A 675 -11.01 -2.99 -32.53
C GLY A 675 -11.76 -2.81 -31.21
N MET A 676 -11.12 -2.24 -30.18
CA MET A 676 -11.76 -1.96 -28.89
C MET A 676 -12.53 -0.64 -28.84
N LEU A 677 -12.37 0.26 -29.83
CA LEU A 677 -13.03 1.57 -29.84
C LEU A 677 -14.55 1.49 -29.80
N LYS A 678 -15.13 0.38 -30.24
CA LYS A 678 -16.58 0.11 -30.14
C LYS A 678 -17.11 0.13 -28.70
N HIS A 679 -16.26 -0.11 -27.70
CA HIS A 679 -16.61 -0.07 -26.28
C HIS A 679 -16.53 1.32 -25.65
N PHE A 680 -16.05 2.33 -26.39
CA PHE A 680 -15.86 3.70 -25.91
C PHE A 680 -16.72 4.69 -26.72
N GLU A 681 -17.12 5.75 -26.06
CA GLU A 681 -17.61 6.96 -26.70
C GLU A 681 -16.41 7.88 -26.97
N GLN A 682 -16.16 8.18 -28.25
CA GLN A 682 -15.02 9.00 -28.65
C GLN A 682 -15.42 10.47 -28.68
N CYS A 683 -14.77 11.29 -27.84
CA CYS A 683 -15.00 12.71 -27.74
C CYS A 683 -13.73 13.48 -28.14
N VAL A 684 -13.91 14.59 -28.85
CA VAL A 684 -12.79 15.51 -29.15
C VAL A 684 -13.11 16.84 -28.48
N TRP A 685 -12.16 17.33 -27.70
CA TRP A 685 -12.28 18.59 -26.99
C TRP A 685 -11.33 19.63 -27.56
N PHE A 686 -11.89 20.82 -27.87
CA PHE A 686 -11.14 22.02 -28.21
C PHE A 686 -11.67 23.19 -27.37
N SER A 687 -10.78 23.91 -26.68
CA SER A 687 -11.17 25.14 -26.00
C SER A 687 -11.59 26.21 -27.00
N ALA A 688 -12.61 26.97 -26.65
CA ALA A 688 -13.05 28.12 -27.44
C ALA A 688 -11.95 29.20 -27.55
N ASP A 689 -10.97 29.19 -26.64
CA ASP A 689 -9.85 30.14 -26.60
C ASP A 689 -8.64 29.71 -27.45
N THR A 690 -8.68 28.55 -28.11
CA THR A 690 -7.57 28.10 -28.97
C THR A 690 -7.59 28.97 -30.24
N PRO A 691 -6.52 29.74 -30.55
CA PRO A 691 -6.46 30.51 -31.79
C PRO A 691 -6.52 29.54 -32.97
N GLY A 692 -7.70 29.31 -33.50
CA GLY A 692 -7.95 28.32 -34.57
C GLY A 692 -9.23 27.53 -34.45
N ALA A 693 -9.90 27.49 -33.29
CA ALA A 693 -11.26 26.94 -33.15
C ALA A 693 -12.28 27.88 -33.82
N ARG A 694 -12.21 27.96 -35.14
CA ARG A 694 -13.26 28.59 -35.90
C ARG A 694 -14.48 27.70 -35.83
N THR A 695 -15.58 28.22 -35.27
CA THR A 695 -16.94 27.71 -35.50
C THR A 695 -17.05 27.19 -36.91
N PRO A 696 -17.61 25.98 -37.17
CA PRO A 696 -17.84 25.55 -38.54
C PRO A 696 -18.61 26.66 -39.26
N MET A 697 -18.00 27.27 -40.24
CA MET A 697 -18.71 28.28 -41.03
C MET A 697 -19.98 27.65 -41.62
N PRO A 698 -21.13 28.31 -41.51
CA PRO A 698 -22.34 27.81 -42.14
C PRO A 698 -22.06 27.44 -43.60
N ASP A 699 -22.65 26.37 -44.09
CA ASP A 699 -22.43 25.88 -45.46
C ASP A 699 -22.70 26.93 -46.53
N SER A 700 -23.56 27.91 -46.25
CA SER A 700 -23.80 29.10 -47.08
C SER A 700 -22.55 29.96 -47.26
N VAL A 701 -21.68 30.12 -46.25
CA VAL A 701 -20.44 30.90 -46.33
C VAL A 701 -19.35 30.10 -47.05
N ARG A 702 -19.30 28.79 -46.86
CA ARG A 702 -18.40 27.88 -47.59
C ARG A 702 -18.69 27.85 -49.09
N MET A 703 -19.96 27.86 -49.48
CA MET A 703 -20.37 27.96 -50.89
C MET A 703 -20.00 29.30 -51.48
N ALA A 704 -20.24 30.40 -50.79
CA ALA A 704 -19.88 31.72 -51.25
C ALA A 704 -18.37 31.95 -51.47
N VAL A 705 -17.52 31.36 -50.59
CA VAL A 705 -16.05 31.42 -50.74
C VAL A 705 -15.58 30.57 -51.92
N ARG A 706 -16.14 29.37 -52.10
CA ARG A 706 -15.84 28.48 -53.26
C ARG A 706 -16.27 29.14 -54.60
N GLU A 707 -17.37 29.83 -54.61
CA GLU A 707 -17.89 30.49 -55.79
C GLU A 707 -17.05 31.72 -56.16
N ARG A 708 -16.59 32.50 -55.17
CA ARG A 708 -15.63 33.61 -55.42
C ARG A 708 -14.27 33.08 -55.88
N ALA A 709 -13.75 32.00 -55.29
CA ALA A 709 -12.50 31.39 -55.75
C ALA A 709 -12.61 30.89 -57.21
N ARG A 710 -13.77 30.32 -57.63
CA ARG A 710 -13.99 29.95 -59.03
C ARG A 710 -14.04 31.13 -59.96
N LYS A 711 -14.68 32.23 -59.56
CA LYS A 711 -14.78 33.47 -60.41
C LYS A 711 -13.44 34.16 -60.58
N SER A 712 -12.50 34.08 -59.61
CA SER A 712 -11.15 34.69 -59.74
C SER A 712 -10.22 33.94 -60.70
N TRP A 713 -10.58 32.75 -61.18
CA TRP A 713 -9.83 32.00 -62.17
C TRP A 713 -10.52 31.92 -63.54
N GLN A 714 -11.67 32.63 -63.72
CA GLN A 714 -12.40 32.71 -64.97
C GLN A 714 -12.33 34.12 -65.61
N SER A 715 -11.59 35.00 -64.98
CA SER A 715 -11.16 36.33 -65.50
C SER A 715 -9.65 36.27 -65.74
#